data_eb4e6c3430c3fe806269d32a8d97c93f
#
_entry.id   eb4e6c3430c3fe806269d32a8d97c93f
#
_cell.length_a   1.000
_cell.length_b   1.000
_cell.length_c   1.000
_cell.angle_alpha   90.00
_cell.angle_beta   90.00
_cell.angle_gamma   90.00
#
_symmetry.space_group_name_H-M   'P 1'
#
loop_
_entity.id
_entity.type
_entity.pdbx_description
1 polymer ?
#
loop_
_entity_poly.entity_id
_entity_poly.type
_entity_poly.pdbx_seq_one_letter_code
_entity_poly.pdbx_strand_id
1 'polypeptide(L)'
;MKKTFHFILFAKALIIFYFLFFHICVALSQSWPSVSQDCQPYTRWWWLGSAVDSAGIDYHLTAFAQAGIGGVEITPIYGVLGNDANDIPYLSPRWMQMLKYVEEKGAQLGVEINMSTGTGWPFGGPHVSVEDAACKLNFNQVGRWEIGRTAQKVKRAAPGGEGFVIDHFDSEAVTRYLARFDSAFASQGILFPKVMFNDSYEVYGADWTPRLYEEFQQRRGYDLRPYTYILGKKDSLRTDVDRRVISDYRETLGELLLENFTSQWTAWAHRHGSITRNQAHGSPANLLDIYAAVDIPECEGFGLSDFGIKGLRIDSGYTKKNDSDLSMLKYASSAAHISGKKLTSSETFTWLTEHFRTSLSQCKPDLDLMFISGVNHVVFHGSCYSPKDEPWPGWRFYASVDMTPYNPQWNAMPAFCQYISRCQSFLQWGNPDNDFLVYLPFYDMIYEQPGTVALFDIHSMGKRAPKFIETIQTIIKRGYDVDYISDRYLHTDAYLHYDAIIVPDVRFMPVSTINRLSTIAAEGKRVIFVQHYPESVPGYGRITSEAAQFDSALVALKKKAFLAKDYAEALSLAGGRIETMRTEHNLSCVRRSNPEGHHYFISNLTPDDVDAYIALGVNDSNALFYNPMTGDITYPKCQNGRVRIQLYSGESIILRTFAQGNVPSSEKVSQHPYRGAMLRDVELLHWSLTFPKGIKMNADNNDTDSSQNFTATQIPMEQPRSWTELGESYTTQMATGCYTTNFTVSRDKQFDACRHILDLGDVRESARVVINGKEIATLFAVPFRCDITPHIKKGKNELQVYVTNLPANRIAQMDRDGVEWRKFKEINVVDLNYKKSRYDIWHPVPSGLNSKVRIISFVVE
;
A
#
# COMPACT_ATOMS: atom_id res chain seq x y z
N MET A 1 -38.14 -55.54 -11.17
CA MET A 1 -37.00 -55.62 -10.27
C MET A 1 -35.74 -54.87 -10.74
N LYS A 2 -35.24 -55.02 -12.00
CA LYS A 2 -34.00 -54.28 -12.43
C LYS A 2 -34.13 -52.78 -12.46
N LYS A 3 -35.24 -52.15 -12.85
CA LYS A 3 -35.43 -50.67 -12.88
C LYS A 3 -35.51 -50.03 -11.50
N THR A 4 -36.06 -50.73 -10.52
CA THR A 4 -36.15 -50.22 -9.13
C THR A 4 -34.81 -50.27 -8.42
N PHE A 5 -33.94 -51.21 -8.77
CA PHE A 5 -32.60 -51.30 -8.22
C PHE A 5 -31.68 -50.19 -8.71
N HIS A 6 -31.79 -49.80 -9.97
CA HIS A 6 -31.02 -48.67 -10.54
C HIS A 6 -31.45 -47.32 -9.96
N PHE A 7 -32.74 -47.12 -9.67
CA PHE A 7 -33.24 -45.89 -9.08
C PHE A 7 -32.75 -45.73 -7.63
N ILE A 8 -32.72 -46.83 -6.84
CA ILE A 8 -32.22 -46.81 -5.46
C ILE A 8 -30.71 -46.60 -5.43
N LEU A 9 -29.94 -47.15 -6.39
CA LEU A 9 -28.51 -46.89 -6.51
C LEU A 9 -28.20 -45.44 -6.87
N PHE A 10 -28.96 -44.87 -7.81
CA PHE A 10 -28.84 -43.46 -8.23
C PHE A 10 -29.21 -42.49 -7.11
N ALA A 11 -30.29 -42.77 -6.37
CA ALA A 11 -30.68 -41.97 -5.21
C ALA A 11 -29.62 -42.03 -4.08
N LYS A 12 -29.01 -43.20 -3.80
CA LYS A 12 -27.93 -43.33 -2.83
C LYS A 12 -26.67 -42.61 -3.29
N ALA A 13 -26.33 -42.65 -4.58
CA ALA A 13 -25.18 -41.90 -5.14
C ALA A 13 -25.40 -40.38 -5.05
N LEU A 14 -26.62 -39.93 -5.31
CA LEU A 14 -26.99 -38.49 -5.18
C LEU A 14 -26.92 -38.04 -3.73
N ILE A 15 -27.38 -38.82 -2.77
CA ILE A 15 -27.32 -38.55 -1.33
C ILE A 15 -25.86 -38.52 -0.85
N ILE A 16 -25.02 -39.49 -1.29
CA ILE A 16 -23.60 -39.50 -0.95
C ILE A 16 -22.86 -38.29 -1.56
N PHE A 17 -23.19 -37.92 -2.82
CA PHE A 17 -22.64 -36.75 -3.48
C PHE A 17 -23.08 -35.46 -2.78
N TYR A 18 -24.34 -35.36 -2.33
CA TYR A 18 -24.86 -34.24 -1.58
C TYR A 18 -24.19 -34.13 -0.21
N PHE A 19 -23.99 -35.26 0.52
CA PHE A 19 -23.27 -35.30 1.77
C PHE A 19 -21.80 -34.98 1.61
N LEU A 20 -21.11 -35.49 0.59
CA LEU A 20 -19.72 -35.16 0.27
C LEU A 20 -19.57 -33.68 -0.12
N PHE A 21 -20.46 -33.15 -0.96
CA PHE A 21 -20.46 -31.77 -1.39
C PHE A 21 -20.75 -30.83 -0.21
N PHE A 22 -21.72 -31.22 0.65
CA PHE A 22 -22.03 -30.44 1.86
C PHE A 22 -20.87 -30.44 2.86
N HIS A 23 -20.19 -31.58 3.08
CA HIS A 23 -19.00 -31.64 3.95
C HIS A 23 -17.80 -30.91 3.35
N ILE A 24 -17.63 -30.90 2.04
CA ILE A 24 -16.59 -30.09 1.37
C ILE A 24 -16.91 -28.61 1.49
N CYS A 25 -18.15 -28.18 1.27
CA CYS A 25 -18.56 -26.80 1.45
C CYS A 25 -18.42 -26.34 2.91
N VAL A 26 -18.76 -27.20 3.88
CA VAL A 26 -18.63 -26.93 5.32
C VAL A 26 -17.16 -26.83 5.74
N ALA A 27 -16.28 -27.68 5.18
CA ALA A 27 -14.84 -27.62 5.45
C ALA A 27 -14.18 -26.38 4.84
N LEU A 28 -14.68 -25.91 3.67
CA LEU A 28 -14.19 -24.69 3.01
C LEU A 28 -14.62 -23.42 3.73
N SER A 29 -15.75 -23.42 4.44
CA SER A 29 -16.27 -22.23 5.11
C SER A 29 -15.49 -21.80 6.36
N GLN A 30 -14.67 -22.69 6.93
CA GLN A 30 -13.80 -22.41 8.09
C GLN A 30 -12.33 -22.19 7.73
N SER A 31 -11.93 -22.49 6.51
CA SER A 31 -10.56 -22.26 6.05
C SER A 31 -10.32 -20.77 5.79
N TRP A 32 -9.05 -20.39 5.71
CA TRP A 32 -8.65 -19.15 5.10
C TRP A 32 -9.18 -19.07 3.67
N PRO A 33 -9.57 -17.89 3.17
CA PRO A 33 -9.80 -17.70 1.74
C PRO A 33 -8.58 -18.18 0.94
N SER A 34 -8.79 -18.60 -0.29
CA SER A 34 -7.70 -19.06 -1.15
C SER A 34 -6.63 -17.96 -1.28
N VAL A 35 -5.41 -18.28 -0.93
CA VAL A 35 -4.26 -17.41 -1.13
C VAL A 35 -3.78 -17.57 -2.58
N SER A 36 -4.28 -16.71 -3.47
CA SER A 36 -3.79 -16.63 -4.85
C SER A 36 -2.45 -15.88 -4.91
N GLN A 37 -1.78 -15.90 -6.06
CA GLN A 37 -0.56 -15.14 -6.30
C GLN A 37 -0.78 -13.64 -6.06
N ASP A 38 -1.92 -13.07 -6.48
CA ASP A 38 -2.27 -11.68 -6.25
C ASP A 38 -2.41 -11.32 -4.74
N CYS A 39 -2.60 -12.32 -3.86
CA CYS A 39 -2.60 -12.12 -2.41
C CYS A 39 -1.19 -12.03 -1.81
N GLN A 40 -0.15 -12.42 -2.53
CA GLN A 40 1.22 -12.24 -2.09
C GLN A 40 1.67 -10.80 -2.32
N PRO A 41 2.60 -10.23 -1.49
CA PRO A 41 3.15 -8.92 -1.80
C PRO A 41 4.00 -8.97 -3.05
N TYR A 42 4.02 -7.87 -3.81
CA TYR A 42 4.92 -7.67 -4.94
C TYR A 42 6.02 -6.70 -4.56
N THR A 43 7.04 -6.53 -5.43
CA THR A 43 8.11 -5.55 -5.22
C THR A 43 8.51 -4.89 -6.53
N ARG A 44 8.78 -3.58 -6.50
CA ARG A 44 9.56 -2.95 -7.56
C ARG A 44 10.93 -3.55 -7.59
N TRP A 45 11.44 -3.80 -8.80
CA TRP A 45 12.76 -4.36 -9.01
C TRP A 45 13.60 -3.42 -9.86
N TRP A 46 14.38 -2.60 -9.17
CA TRP A 46 15.19 -1.58 -9.80
C TRP A 46 16.36 -2.21 -10.56
N TRP A 47 16.40 -2.03 -11.88
CA TRP A 47 17.48 -2.49 -12.74
C TRP A 47 18.42 -1.32 -13.06
N LEU A 48 19.48 -1.15 -12.25
CA LEU A 48 20.47 -0.09 -12.44
C LEU A 48 21.30 -0.37 -13.70
N GLY A 49 21.24 0.57 -14.67
CA GLY A 49 21.86 0.42 -15.99
C GLY A 49 21.28 -0.74 -16.81
N SER A 50 20.24 -1.41 -16.32
CA SER A 50 19.81 -2.72 -16.81
C SER A 50 20.97 -3.72 -16.89
N ALA A 51 22.02 -3.54 -16.10
CA ALA A 51 23.22 -4.38 -16.06
C ALA A 51 22.96 -5.70 -15.34
N VAL A 52 22.11 -6.53 -15.94
CA VAL A 52 21.62 -7.79 -15.37
C VAL A 52 22.19 -8.98 -16.14
N ASP A 53 22.38 -10.10 -15.45
CA ASP A 53 22.76 -11.38 -16.00
C ASP A 53 21.90 -12.52 -15.46
N SER A 54 22.00 -13.69 -16.07
CA SER A 54 21.20 -14.86 -15.70
C SER A 54 21.48 -15.34 -14.27
N ALA A 55 22.72 -15.26 -13.81
CA ALA A 55 23.10 -15.74 -12.47
C ALA A 55 22.51 -14.84 -11.36
N GLY A 56 22.57 -13.52 -11.55
CA GLY A 56 21.96 -12.55 -10.64
C GLY A 56 20.42 -12.63 -10.67
N ILE A 57 19.82 -12.77 -11.86
CA ILE A 57 18.37 -12.97 -12.02
C ILE A 57 17.92 -14.23 -11.27
N ASP A 58 18.60 -15.36 -11.45
CA ASP A 58 18.29 -16.61 -10.77
C ASP A 58 18.38 -16.47 -9.25
N TYR A 59 19.42 -15.78 -8.77
CA TYR A 59 19.60 -15.50 -7.35
C TYR A 59 18.44 -14.70 -6.76
N HIS A 60 18.10 -13.56 -7.37
CA HIS A 60 17.04 -12.67 -6.87
C HIS A 60 15.65 -13.32 -6.96
N LEU A 61 15.26 -13.87 -8.10
CA LEU A 61 13.95 -14.50 -8.25
C LEU A 61 13.76 -15.70 -7.33
N THR A 62 14.84 -16.50 -7.11
CA THR A 62 14.78 -17.60 -6.14
C THR A 62 14.60 -17.08 -4.72
N ALA A 63 15.31 -16.02 -4.33
CA ALA A 63 15.15 -15.40 -3.01
C ALA A 63 13.75 -14.80 -2.82
N PHE A 64 13.21 -14.16 -3.85
CA PHE A 64 11.85 -13.59 -3.83
C PHE A 64 10.79 -14.68 -3.66
N ALA A 65 10.85 -15.74 -4.46
CA ALA A 65 9.94 -16.88 -4.34
C ALA A 65 9.99 -17.52 -2.93
N GLN A 66 11.19 -17.73 -2.38
CA GLN A 66 11.38 -18.29 -1.03
C GLN A 66 10.86 -17.37 0.07
N ALA A 67 10.91 -16.06 -0.13
CA ALA A 67 10.35 -15.09 0.79
C ALA A 67 8.82 -14.99 0.71
N GLY A 68 8.19 -15.53 -0.34
CA GLY A 68 6.75 -15.43 -0.57
C GLY A 68 6.33 -14.15 -1.29
N ILE A 69 7.23 -13.55 -2.07
CA ILE A 69 6.93 -12.45 -2.99
C ILE A 69 6.32 -13.05 -4.26
N GLY A 70 5.09 -12.61 -4.60
CA GLY A 70 4.29 -13.14 -5.70
C GLY A 70 4.66 -12.58 -7.07
N GLY A 71 5.29 -11.41 -7.13
CA GLY A 71 5.67 -10.79 -8.40
C GLY A 71 6.65 -9.66 -8.25
N VAL A 72 7.27 -9.30 -9.36
CA VAL A 72 8.21 -8.18 -9.46
C VAL A 72 7.80 -7.23 -10.58
N GLU A 73 8.10 -5.95 -10.40
CA GLU A 73 7.97 -4.93 -11.43
C GLU A 73 9.35 -4.46 -11.85
N ILE A 74 9.77 -4.82 -13.06
CA ILE A 74 11.05 -4.36 -13.61
C ILE A 74 10.96 -2.86 -13.91
N THR A 75 11.79 -2.10 -13.20
CA THR A 75 11.93 -0.66 -13.43
C THR A 75 13.39 -0.33 -13.76
N PRO A 76 13.74 -0.16 -15.07
CA PRO A 76 15.08 0.21 -15.47
C PRO A 76 15.38 1.66 -15.10
N ILE A 77 16.57 1.89 -14.52
CA ILE A 77 17.05 3.21 -14.08
C ILE A 77 18.52 3.41 -14.44
N TYR A 78 19.06 4.58 -14.10
CA TYR A 78 20.45 4.94 -14.29
C TYR A 78 21.45 3.85 -13.86
N GLY A 79 22.65 3.88 -14.45
CA GLY A 79 23.68 2.86 -14.19
C GLY A 79 24.47 3.06 -12.91
N VAL A 80 25.30 2.08 -12.61
CA VAL A 80 26.22 2.04 -11.47
C VAL A 80 27.56 2.63 -11.88
N LEU A 81 28.17 3.43 -11.02
CA LEU A 81 29.46 4.10 -11.29
C LEU A 81 30.56 3.06 -11.52
N GLY A 82 31.25 3.21 -12.67
CA GLY A 82 32.33 2.30 -13.07
C GLY A 82 31.86 0.96 -13.63
N ASN A 83 30.56 0.77 -13.87
CA ASN A 83 29.98 -0.45 -14.45
C ASN A 83 29.41 -0.25 -15.85
N ASP A 84 29.67 0.88 -16.49
CA ASP A 84 29.10 1.27 -17.79
C ASP A 84 29.28 0.23 -18.91
N ALA A 85 30.34 -0.59 -18.85
CA ALA A 85 30.60 -1.64 -19.83
C ALA A 85 29.58 -2.78 -19.81
N ASN A 86 28.85 -2.92 -18.70
CA ASN A 86 27.82 -3.95 -18.50
C ASN A 86 26.40 -3.39 -18.69
N ASP A 87 26.25 -2.07 -18.88
CA ASP A 87 24.96 -1.45 -19.11
C ASP A 87 24.31 -2.02 -20.39
N ILE A 88 23.01 -2.34 -20.28
CA ILE A 88 22.25 -2.87 -21.43
C ILE A 88 21.22 -1.79 -21.85
N PRO A 89 21.36 -1.24 -23.07
CA PRO A 89 20.44 -0.23 -23.56
C PRO A 89 18.98 -0.73 -23.57
N TYR A 90 18.08 0.07 -23.03
CA TYR A 90 16.66 -0.25 -22.89
C TYR A 90 16.02 -0.60 -24.25
N LEU A 91 15.23 -1.68 -24.26
CA LEU A 91 14.56 -2.26 -25.44
C LEU A 91 15.50 -2.69 -26.57
N SER A 92 16.82 -2.75 -26.32
CA SER A 92 17.75 -3.37 -27.29
C SER A 92 17.50 -4.88 -27.40
N PRO A 93 17.98 -5.56 -28.49
CA PRO A 93 17.82 -7.03 -28.59
C PRO A 93 18.35 -7.78 -27.36
N ARG A 94 19.45 -7.31 -26.76
CA ARG A 94 20.00 -7.92 -25.53
C ARG A 94 19.08 -7.71 -24.33
N TRP A 95 18.53 -6.50 -24.18
CA TRP A 95 17.58 -6.19 -23.12
C TRP A 95 16.34 -7.08 -23.21
N MET A 96 15.78 -7.22 -24.41
CA MET A 96 14.63 -8.08 -24.66
C MET A 96 14.94 -9.57 -24.42
N GLN A 97 16.15 -10.03 -24.69
CA GLN A 97 16.59 -11.39 -24.33
C GLN A 97 16.61 -11.59 -22.82
N MET A 98 17.07 -10.60 -22.07
CA MET A 98 17.04 -10.66 -20.59
C MET A 98 15.61 -10.64 -20.05
N LEU A 99 14.73 -9.81 -20.63
CA LEU A 99 13.30 -9.82 -20.27
C LEU A 99 12.69 -11.21 -20.47
N LYS A 100 12.90 -11.81 -21.64
CA LYS A 100 12.44 -13.18 -21.93
C LYS A 100 12.96 -14.19 -20.90
N TYR A 101 14.23 -14.11 -20.56
CA TYR A 101 14.84 -15.00 -19.56
C TYR A 101 14.16 -14.84 -18.19
N VAL A 102 13.91 -13.59 -17.78
CA VAL A 102 13.23 -13.29 -16.50
C VAL A 102 11.81 -13.84 -16.47
N GLU A 103 11.04 -13.67 -17.57
CA GLU A 103 9.68 -14.20 -17.68
C GLU A 103 9.66 -15.73 -17.59
N GLU A 104 10.57 -16.41 -18.33
CA GLU A 104 10.70 -17.86 -18.29
C GLU A 104 11.08 -18.36 -16.86
N LYS A 105 12.00 -17.66 -16.21
CA LYS A 105 12.43 -18.00 -14.84
C LYS A 105 11.35 -17.71 -13.82
N GLY A 106 10.67 -16.56 -13.95
CA GLY A 106 9.55 -16.18 -13.11
C GLY A 106 8.42 -17.22 -13.16
N ALA A 107 8.06 -17.67 -14.38
CA ALA A 107 7.05 -18.70 -14.56
C ALA A 107 7.45 -20.03 -13.90
N GLN A 108 8.72 -20.42 -13.93
CA GLN A 108 9.23 -21.63 -13.26
C GLN A 108 9.13 -21.54 -11.73
N LEU A 109 9.31 -20.36 -11.16
CA LEU A 109 9.35 -20.10 -9.72
C LEU A 109 8.00 -19.64 -9.15
N GLY A 110 7.00 -19.37 -9.99
CA GLY A 110 5.72 -18.80 -9.58
C GLY A 110 5.81 -17.33 -9.17
N VAL A 111 6.74 -16.57 -9.75
CA VAL A 111 6.91 -15.13 -9.57
C VAL A 111 6.43 -14.42 -10.84
N GLU A 112 5.40 -13.58 -10.73
CA GLU A 112 4.87 -12.81 -11.85
C GLU A 112 5.84 -11.69 -12.25
N ILE A 113 6.00 -11.49 -13.55
CA ILE A 113 6.87 -10.45 -14.09
C ILE A 113 6.01 -9.33 -14.67
N ASN A 114 6.19 -8.13 -14.15
CA ASN A 114 5.57 -6.90 -14.59
C ASN A 114 6.67 -5.90 -14.94
N MET A 115 6.34 -4.79 -15.63
CA MET A 115 7.32 -3.77 -15.95
C MET A 115 6.72 -2.37 -16.01
N SER A 116 7.57 -1.37 -15.78
CA SER A 116 7.24 0.03 -16.08
C SER A 116 7.18 0.28 -17.60
N THR A 117 6.25 1.15 -18.03
CA THR A 117 6.14 1.54 -19.44
C THR A 117 7.15 2.64 -19.77
N GLY A 118 8.42 2.37 -19.52
CA GLY A 118 9.52 3.30 -19.72
C GLY A 118 10.72 3.01 -18.83
N THR A 119 11.64 3.94 -18.75
CA THR A 119 12.76 3.92 -17.80
C THR A 119 12.65 5.10 -16.87
N GLY A 120 12.90 4.92 -15.56
CA GLY A 120 12.59 5.97 -14.59
C GLY A 120 11.15 6.47 -14.77
N TRP A 121 10.93 7.78 -14.65
CA TRP A 121 9.62 8.44 -14.81
C TRP A 121 9.77 9.94 -15.15
N PRO A 122 8.73 10.63 -15.69
CA PRO A 122 7.53 10.12 -16.34
C PRO A 122 7.83 9.59 -17.77
N PHE A 123 6.80 9.19 -18.53
CA PHE A 123 6.94 8.68 -19.89
C PHE A 123 7.77 9.59 -20.78
N GLY A 124 8.74 9.01 -21.48
CA GLY A 124 9.65 9.73 -22.34
C GLY A 124 10.81 8.86 -22.82
N GLY A 125 11.74 9.45 -23.53
CA GLY A 125 12.91 8.74 -23.98
C GLY A 125 13.53 9.27 -25.26
N PRO A 126 14.50 8.54 -25.86
CA PRO A 126 15.31 9.03 -27.01
C PRO A 126 14.51 9.20 -28.31
N HIS A 127 13.36 8.56 -28.44
CA HIS A 127 12.49 8.65 -29.60
C HIS A 127 11.45 9.77 -29.51
N VAL A 128 11.41 10.49 -28.38
CA VAL A 128 10.55 11.64 -28.24
C VAL A 128 11.20 12.84 -28.94
N SER A 129 10.61 13.24 -30.06
CA SER A 129 11.07 14.42 -30.82
C SER A 129 10.80 15.70 -30.01
N VAL A 130 11.39 16.82 -30.46
CA VAL A 130 11.07 18.12 -29.80
C VAL A 130 9.59 18.46 -29.96
N GLU A 131 8.98 18.06 -31.09
CA GLU A 131 7.58 18.29 -31.40
C GLU A 131 6.64 17.47 -30.52
N ASP A 132 7.07 16.29 -30.05
CA ASP A 132 6.30 15.39 -29.18
C ASP A 132 6.55 15.64 -27.69
N ALA A 133 7.50 16.53 -27.37
CA ALA A 133 7.87 16.80 -25.97
C ALA A 133 6.85 17.70 -25.26
N ALA A 134 6.76 17.52 -23.94
CA ALA A 134 5.87 18.28 -23.07
C ALA A 134 5.94 19.80 -23.29
N CYS A 135 4.78 20.41 -23.49
CA CYS A 135 4.62 21.81 -23.85
C CYS A 135 4.33 22.72 -22.65
N LYS A 136 4.68 24.00 -22.84
CA LYS A 136 4.28 25.07 -21.93
C LYS A 136 3.96 26.34 -22.73
N LEU A 137 3.09 27.15 -22.16
CA LEU A 137 2.78 28.48 -22.69
C LEU A 137 3.73 29.51 -22.08
N ASN A 138 4.52 30.18 -22.91
CA ASN A 138 5.44 31.22 -22.50
C ASN A 138 4.92 32.61 -22.90
N PHE A 139 5.15 33.59 -22.05
CA PHE A 139 4.98 34.98 -22.41
C PHE A 139 6.36 35.57 -22.78
N ASN A 140 6.57 35.89 -24.04
CA ASN A 140 7.87 36.32 -24.52
C ASN A 140 8.16 37.81 -24.19
N GLN A 141 9.41 38.24 -24.45
CA GLN A 141 9.89 39.56 -24.15
C GLN A 141 9.21 40.71 -24.94
N VAL A 142 8.58 40.36 -26.09
CA VAL A 142 7.82 41.32 -26.89
C VAL A 142 6.31 41.32 -26.58
N GLY A 143 5.91 40.72 -25.47
CA GLY A 143 4.53 40.77 -25.00
C GLY A 143 3.58 39.82 -25.77
N ARG A 144 4.09 38.72 -26.33
CA ARG A 144 3.27 37.74 -27.05
C ARG A 144 3.35 36.37 -26.36
N TRP A 145 2.28 35.61 -26.52
CA TRP A 145 2.21 34.22 -26.08
C TRP A 145 2.82 33.32 -27.12
N GLU A 146 3.71 32.41 -26.71
CA GLU A 146 4.35 31.43 -27.58
C GLU A 146 4.31 30.04 -26.92
N ILE A 147 4.02 29.02 -27.74
CA ILE A 147 4.11 27.63 -27.32
C ILE A 147 5.59 27.27 -27.28
N GLY A 148 6.07 26.92 -26.08
CA GLY A 148 7.42 26.41 -25.88
C GLY A 148 7.41 24.95 -25.44
N ARG A 149 8.60 24.41 -25.22
CA ARG A 149 8.79 23.08 -24.63
C ARG A 149 9.31 23.22 -23.20
N THR A 150 8.90 22.30 -22.32
CA THR A 150 9.41 22.31 -20.94
C THR A 150 10.89 21.95 -20.88
N ALA A 151 11.39 21.26 -21.89
CA ALA A 151 12.73 20.68 -21.99
C ALA A 151 13.03 19.68 -20.86
N GLN A 152 12.02 19.25 -20.12
CA GLN A 152 12.17 18.23 -19.10
C GLN A 152 12.64 16.92 -19.71
N LYS A 153 13.62 16.31 -19.07
CA LYS A 153 14.11 14.97 -19.38
C LYS A 153 13.49 13.95 -18.42
N VAL A 154 13.40 12.71 -18.89
CA VAL A 154 13.04 11.58 -18.05
C VAL A 154 13.93 11.53 -16.81
N LYS A 155 13.33 11.46 -15.64
CA LYS A 155 14.05 11.35 -14.37
C LYS A 155 14.54 9.92 -14.19
N ARG A 156 15.76 9.77 -13.70
CA ARG A 156 16.33 8.44 -13.41
C ARG A 156 16.40 7.49 -14.61
N ALA A 157 16.45 8.00 -15.83
CA ALA A 157 16.45 7.21 -17.05
C ALA A 157 17.59 6.19 -17.08
N ALA A 158 17.30 4.99 -17.56
CA ALA A 158 18.31 3.98 -17.87
C ALA A 158 19.03 4.28 -19.18
N PRO A 159 20.22 3.69 -19.42
CA PRO A 159 20.87 3.73 -20.74
C PRO A 159 19.91 3.31 -21.86
N GLY A 160 19.81 4.10 -22.90
CA GLY A 160 18.85 3.92 -24.01
C GLY A 160 17.40 4.33 -23.71
N GLY A 161 17.16 4.92 -22.54
CA GLY A 161 15.88 5.50 -22.12
C GLY A 161 15.94 7.02 -21.92
N GLU A 162 17.12 7.64 -22.06
CA GLU A 162 17.29 9.08 -21.89
C GLU A 162 16.62 9.86 -23.01
N GLY A 163 15.94 10.93 -22.68
CA GLY A 163 15.28 11.77 -23.67
C GLY A 163 14.29 12.74 -23.06
N PHE A 164 13.49 13.37 -23.90
CA PHE A 164 12.44 14.28 -23.44
C PHE A 164 11.25 13.51 -22.87
N VAL A 165 10.57 14.13 -21.93
CA VAL A 165 9.23 13.72 -21.46
C VAL A 165 8.22 14.05 -22.55
N ILE A 166 7.29 13.12 -22.83
CA ILE A 166 6.27 13.31 -23.87
C ILE A 166 5.23 14.37 -23.47
N ASP A 167 4.53 14.92 -24.47
CA ASP A 167 3.31 15.67 -24.25
C ASP A 167 2.15 14.69 -23.90
N HIS A 168 1.81 14.61 -22.62
CA HIS A 168 0.73 13.73 -22.13
C HIS A 168 -0.68 14.22 -22.53
N PHE A 169 -0.80 15.44 -23.03
CA PHE A 169 -2.08 15.98 -23.53
C PHE A 169 -2.28 15.72 -25.02
N ASP A 170 -1.25 15.25 -25.75
CA ASP A 170 -1.31 14.98 -27.18
C ASP A 170 -1.40 13.46 -27.45
N SER A 171 -2.57 13.01 -27.94
CA SER A 171 -2.83 11.61 -28.27
C SER A 171 -1.90 11.04 -29.34
N GLU A 172 -1.43 11.87 -30.29
CA GLU A 172 -0.51 11.42 -31.31
C GLU A 172 0.91 11.21 -30.76
N ALA A 173 1.38 12.09 -29.86
CA ALA A 173 2.65 11.93 -29.17
C ALA A 173 2.66 10.65 -28.33
N VAL A 174 1.58 10.39 -27.60
CA VAL A 174 1.39 9.14 -26.84
C VAL A 174 1.39 7.92 -27.76
N THR A 175 0.69 7.97 -28.91
CA THR A 175 0.68 6.87 -29.88
C THR A 175 2.09 6.56 -30.41
N ARG A 176 2.85 7.58 -30.79
CA ARG A 176 4.23 7.41 -31.27
C ARG A 176 5.15 6.84 -30.19
N TYR A 177 4.98 7.27 -28.98
CA TYR A 177 5.74 6.72 -27.85
C TYR A 177 5.48 5.23 -27.65
N LEU A 178 4.22 4.81 -27.64
CA LEU A 178 3.81 3.42 -27.40
C LEU A 178 4.22 2.49 -28.55
N ALA A 179 4.25 2.98 -29.81
CA ALA A 179 4.68 2.22 -30.97
C ALA A 179 6.14 1.68 -30.87
N ARG A 180 6.99 2.30 -30.05
CA ARG A 180 8.32 1.79 -29.75
C ARG A 180 8.28 0.42 -29.06
N PHE A 181 7.35 0.26 -28.12
CA PHE A 181 7.15 -1.02 -27.41
C PHE A 181 6.61 -2.07 -28.40
N ASP A 182 5.62 -1.71 -29.22
CA ASP A 182 5.07 -2.60 -30.25
C ASP A 182 6.20 -3.17 -31.13
N SER A 183 7.08 -2.29 -31.58
CA SER A 183 8.22 -2.66 -32.43
C SER A 183 9.22 -3.56 -31.73
N ALA A 184 9.57 -3.25 -30.47
CA ALA A 184 10.55 -4.01 -29.69
C ALA A 184 10.05 -5.43 -29.40
N PHE A 185 8.83 -5.56 -28.89
CA PHE A 185 8.23 -6.86 -28.56
C PHE A 185 7.99 -7.72 -29.81
N ALA A 186 7.44 -7.14 -30.89
CA ALA A 186 7.21 -7.84 -32.15
C ALA A 186 8.52 -8.35 -32.79
N SER A 187 9.59 -7.55 -32.71
CA SER A 187 10.89 -7.90 -33.32
C SER A 187 11.52 -9.15 -32.69
N GLN A 188 11.22 -9.42 -31.43
CA GLN A 188 11.76 -10.55 -30.67
C GLN A 188 10.74 -11.68 -30.45
N GLY A 189 9.46 -11.49 -30.85
CA GLY A 189 8.39 -12.44 -30.65
C GLY A 189 8.12 -12.76 -29.18
N ILE A 190 8.25 -11.76 -28.32
CA ILE A 190 8.01 -11.86 -26.86
C ILE A 190 6.61 -11.30 -26.56
N LEU A 191 5.89 -11.92 -25.64
CA LEU A 191 4.62 -11.38 -25.14
C LEU A 191 4.89 -10.19 -24.22
N PHE A 192 3.90 -9.32 -24.09
CA PHE A 192 3.97 -8.24 -23.11
C PHE A 192 3.78 -8.81 -21.68
N PRO A 193 4.45 -8.25 -20.66
CA PRO A 193 4.20 -8.59 -19.27
C PRO A 193 2.73 -8.42 -18.88
N LYS A 194 2.29 -9.15 -17.87
CA LYS A 194 0.89 -9.14 -17.44
C LYS A 194 0.41 -7.75 -16.99
N VAL A 195 1.26 -7.01 -16.29
CA VAL A 195 0.95 -5.64 -15.83
C VAL A 195 1.98 -4.65 -16.38
N MET A 196 1.49 -3.59 -16.99
CA MET A 196 2.27 -2.43 -17.39
C MET A 196 2.05 -1.32 -16.35
N PHE A 197 3.13 -0.72 -15.86
CA PHE A 197 3.09 0.26 -14.77
C PHE A 197 3.42 1.67 -15.26
N ASN A 198 2.76 2.66 -14.66
CA ASN A 198 3.10 4.07 -14.73
C ASN A 198 3.18 4.66 -13.33
N ASP A 199 4.29 5.36 -13.06
CA ASP A 199 4.57 6.06 -11.82
C ASP A 199 3.78 7.38 -11.71
N SER A 200 3.93 8.11 -10.59
CA SER A 200 3.30 9.40 -10.34
C SER A 200 3.52 10.40 -11.49
N TYR A 201 2.53 11.27 -11.69
CA TYR A 201 2.61 12.32 -12.69
C TYR A 201 3.58 13.42 -12.26
N GLU A 202 4.79 13.40 -12.79
CA GLU A 202 5.83 14.35 -12.47
C GLU A 202 6.28 15.17 -13.70
N VAL A 203 5.32 15.64 -14.48
CA VAL A 203 5.60 16.46 -15.68
C VAL A 203 5.59 17.94 -15.30
N TYR A 204 6.77 18.45 -14.99
CA TYR A 204 6.92 19.78 -14.43
C TYR A 204 6.79 20.90 -15.48
N GLY A 205 5.92 21.87 -15.18
CA GLY A 205 5.73 23.04 -16.01
C GLY A 205 4.97 22.79 -17.31
N ALA A 206 4.46 21.57 -17.52
CA ALA A 206 3.60 21.30 -18.65
C ALA A 206 2.21 21.86 -18.40
N ASP A 207 1.81 22.82 -19.21
CA ASP A 207 0.54 23.54 -19.09
C ASP A 207 -0.14 23.76 -20.45
N TRP A 208 0.39 23.20 -21.53
CA TRP A 208 -0.07 23.42 -22.87
C TRP A 208 0.10 22.19 -23.77
N THR A 209 -0.63 22.19 -24.91
CA THR A 209 -0.43 21.27 -26.04
C THR A 209 -0.73 22.02 -27.35
N PRO A 210 -0.18 21.66 -28.51
CA PRO A 210 -0.37 22.39 -29.75
C PRO A 210 -1.83 22.63 -30.15
N ARG A 211 -2.72 21.66 -29.88
CA ARG A 211 -4.15 21.74 -30.23
C ARG A 211 -5.06 22.28 -29.11
N LEU A 212 -4.50 22.87 -28.06
CA LEU A 212 -5.28 23.24 -26.88
C LEU A 212 -6.41 24.24 -27.19
N TYR A 213 -6.22 25.20 -28.09
CA TYR A 213 -7.29 26.17 -28.44
C TYR A 213 -8.51 25.47 -29.06
N GLU A 214 -8.26 24.54 -29.98
CA GLU A 214 -9.29 23.76 -30.66
C GLU A 214 -10.04 22.83 -29.66
N GLU A 215 -9.29 22.10 -28.84
CA GLU A 215 -9.81 21.21 -27.80
C GLU A 215 -10.63 21.99 -26.75
N PHE A 216 -10.13 23.14 -26.33
CA PHE A 216 -10.83 24.02 -25.39
C PHE A 216 -12.14 24.52 -26.00
N GLN A 217 -12.12 25.06 -27.22
CA GLN A 217 -13.33 25.54 -27.88
C GLN A 217 -14.38 24.46 -28.07
N GLN A 218 -13.95 23.26 -28.44
CA GLN A 218 -14.86 22.12 -28.60
C GLN A 218 -15.51 21.72 -27.28
N ARG A 219 -14.75 21.71 -26.19
CA ARG A 219 -15.19 21.23 -24.86
C ARG A 219 -15.93 22.31 -24.06
N ARG A 220 -15.49 23.56 -24.17
CA ARG A 220 -16.03 24.68 -23.34
C ARG A 220 -17.02 25.56 -24.09
N GLY A 221 -17.13 25.46 -25.41
CA GLY A 221 -18.09 26.17 -26.23
C GLY A 221 -17.73 27.63 -26.56
N TYR A 222 -16.51 28.06 -26.24
CA TYR A 222 -16.00 29.42 -26.56
C TYR A 222 -14.50 29.39 -26.87
N ASP A 223 -14.03 30.46 -27.55
CA ASP A 223 -12.60 30.58 -27.90
C ASP A 223 -11.78 31.12 -26.70
N LEU A 224 -10.71 30.41 -26.34
CA LEU A 224 -9.79 30.80 -25.27
C LEU A 224 -8.89 31.97 -25.67
N ARG A 225 -8.62 32.19 -26.99
CA ARG A 225 -7.64 33.18 -27.48
C ARG A 225 -7.84 34.57 -26.90
N PRO A 226 -9.06 35.14 -26.82
CA PRO A 226 -9.28 36.45 -26.20
C PRO A 226 -8.98 36.52 -24.70
N TYR A 227 -8.94 35.35 -24.02
CA TYR A 227 -8.77 35.21 -22.59
C TYR A 227 -7.39 34.71 -22.18
N THR A 228 -6.49 34.38 -23.13
CA THR A 228 -5.17 33.78 -22.83
C THR A 228 -4.35 34.63 -21.87
N TYR A 229 -4.49 35.96 -21.86
CA TYR A 229 -3.83 36.88 -20.92
C TYR A 229 -4.15 36.59 -19.46
N ILE A 230 -5.28 35.94 -19.17
CA ILE A 230 -5.71 35.58 -17.81
C ILE A 230 -4.79 34.54 -17.21
N LEU A 231 -4.21 33.64 -18.02
CA LEU A 231 -3.30 32.57 -17.57
C LEU A 231 -2.04 33.14 -16.94
N GLY A 232 -1.55 34.32 -17.41
CA GLY A 232 -0.41 35.03 -16.82
C GLY A 232 -0.74 35.99 -15.68
N LYS A 233 -2.03 36.13 -15.34
CA LYS A 233 -2.47 37.09 -14.31
C LYS A 233 -2.19 36.58 -12.90
N LYS A 234 -1.65 37.45 -12.03
CA LYS A 234 -1.41 37.12 -10.62
C LYS A 234 -2.73 36.77 -9.92
N ASP A 235 -2.73 35.75 -9.05
CA ASP A 235 -3.93 35.27 -8.34
C ASP A 235 -4.66 36.37 -7.56
N SER A 236 -3.93 37.28 -6.96
CA SER A 236 -4.48 38.40 -6.19
C SER A 236 -5.24 39.41 -7.05
N LEU A 237 -5.05 39.41 -8.37
CA LEU A 237 -5.70 40.31 -9.34
C LEU A 237 -6.80 39.62 -10.14
N ARG A 238 -7.05 38.33 -9.91
CA ARG A 238 -8.07 37.54 -10.65
C ARG A 238 -9.47 37.88 -10.14
N THR A 239 -10.34 38.26 -11.07
CA THR A 239 -11.79 38.39 -10.84
C THR A 239 -12.48 37.01 -10.82
N ASP A 240 -13.78 36.96 -10.49
CA ASP A 240 -14.58 35.74 -10.61
C ASP A 240 -14.56 35.20 -12.05
N VAL A 241 -14.71 36.04 -13.07
CA VAL A 241 -14.64 35.65 -14.48
C VAL A 241 -13.28 35.05 -14.82
N ASP A 242 -12.17 35.65 -14.35
CA ASP A 242 -10.84 35.12 -14.58
C ASP A 242 -10.68 33.72 -13.97
N ARG A 243 -11.16 33.53 -12.75
CA ARG A 243 -11.11 32.20 -12.06
C ARG A 243 -11.95 31.16 -12.76
N ARG A 244 -13.11 31.53 -13.32
CA ARG A 244 -13.98 30.63 -14.07
C ARG A 244 -13.35 30.21 -15.40
N VAL A 245 -12.73 31.15 -16.12
CA VAL A 245 -11.97 30.82 -17.35
C VAL A 245 -10.81 29.88 -17.03
N ILE A 246 -10.08 30.11 -15.94
CA ILE A 246 -9.00 29.23 -15.48
C ILE A 246 -9.55 27.87 -15.07
N SER A 247 -10.72 27.78 -14.48
CA SER A 247 -11.37 26.51 -14.16
C SER A 247 -11.70 25.72 -15.43
N ASP A 248 -12.25 26.36 -16.46
CA ASP A 248 -12.49 25.74 -17.79
C ASP A 248 -11.19 25.24 -18.42
N TYR A 249 -10.10 26.01 -18.30
CA TYR A 249 -8.79 25.63 -18.79
C TYR A 249 -8.24 24.41 -18.05
N ARG A 250 -8.31 24.38 -16.72
CA ARG A 250 -7.88 23.27 -15.85
C ARG A 250 -8.70 22.01 -16.12
N GLU A 251 -10.01 22.15 -16.27
CA GLU A 251 -10.89 21.04 -16.61
C GLU A 251 -10.50 20.45 -17.98
N THR A 252 -10.18 21.33 -18.97
CA THR A 252 -9.73 20.88 -20.30
C THR A 252 -8.45 20.09 -20.21
N LEU A 253 -7.42 20.57 -19.49
CA LEU A 253 -6.19 19.82 -19.30
C LEU A 253 -6.41 18.47 -18.62
N GLY A 254 -7.27 18.43 -17.61
CA GLY A 254 -7.61 17.19 -16.91
C GLY A 254 -8.29 16.16 -17.80
N GLU A 255 -9.23 16.60 -18.65
CA GLU A 255 -9.90 15.73 -19.63
C GLU A 255 -8.92 15.23 -20.69
N LEU A 256 -8.02 16.08 -21.20
CA LEU A 256 -6.99 15.66 -22.15
C LEU A 256 -6.05 14.63 -21.56
N LEU A 257 -5.61 14.80 -20.32
CA LEU A 257 -4.76 13.80 -19.65
C LEU A 257 -5.48 12.46 -19.49
N LEU A 258 -6.75 12.50 -19.10
CA LEU A 258 -7.57 11.30 -18.94
C LEU A 258 -7.75 10.55 -20.27
N GLU A 259 -8.09 11.26 -21.32
CA GLU A 259 -8.48 10.67 -22.61
C GLU A 259 -7.25 10.31 -23.47
N ASN A 260 -6.33 11.28 -23.64
CA ASN A 260 -5.21 11.17 -24.56
C ASN A 260 -4.02 10.40 -23.99
N PHE A 261 -3.92 10.29 -22.66
CA PHE A 261 -2.86 9.53 -22.01
C PHE A 261 -3.41 8.30 -21.27
N THR A 262 -4.11 8.48 -20.16
CA THR A 262 -4.44 7.37 -19.25
C THR A 262 -5.31 6.32 -19.92
N SER A 263 -6.42 6.73 -20.54
CA SER A 263 -7.35 5.81 -21.22
C SER A 263 -6.74 5.21 -22.47
N GLN A 264 -5.97 5.99 -23.23
CA GLN A 264 -5.29 5.54 -24.45
C GLN A 264 -4.22 4.50 -24.13
N TRP A 265 -3.38 4.73 -23.09
CA TRP A 265 -2.38 3.79 -22.63
C TRP A 265 -3.02 2.50 -22.11
N THR A 266 -4.08 2.59 -21.32
CA THR A 266 -4.83 1.42 -20.83
C THR A 266 -5.41 0.61 -22.01
N ALA A 267 -6.03 1.28 -22.99
CA ALA A 267 -6.55 0.62 -24.18
C ALA A 267 -5.44 -0.03 -25.02
N TRP A 268 -4.25 0.60 -25.09
CA TRP A 268 -3.08 0.01 -25.75
C TRP A 268 -2.62 -1.26 -25.02
N ALA A 269 -2.48 -1.23 -23.68
CA ALA A 269 -2.08 -2.39 -22.90
C ALA A 269 -3.05 -3.57 -23.10
N HIS A 270 -4.36 -3.28 -23.08
CA HIS A 270 -5.40 -4.29 -23.32
C HIS A 270 -5.29 -4.96 -24.69
N ARG A 271 -4.92 -4.21 -25.75
CA ARG A 271 -4.70 -4.80 -27.10
C ARG A 271 -3.56 -5.81 -27.10
N HIS A 272 -2.61 -5.70 -26.17
CA HIS A 272 -1.49 -6.62 -25.99
C HIS A 272 -1.72 -7.70 -24.94
N GLY A 273 -2.93 -7.77 -24.36
CA GLY A 273 -3.29 -8.74 -23.33
C GLY A 273 -2.75 -8.40 -21.93
N SER A 274 -2.21 -7.19 -21.76
CA SER A 274 -1.75 -6.65 -20.48
C SER A 274 -2.84 -5.83 -19.81
N ILE A 275 -2.72 -5.65 -18.49
CA ILE A 275 -3.49 -4.69 -17.70
C ILE A 275 -2.59 -3.57 -17.21
N THR A 276 -3.18 -2.48 -16.73
CA THR A 276 -2.44 -1.30 -16.28
C THR A 276 -2.52 -1.09 -14.78
N ARG A 277 -1.39 -0.67 -14.16
CA ARG A 277 -1.31 -0.16 -12.80
C ARG A 277 -0.73 1.24 -12.82
N ASN A 278 -1.35 2.18 -12.10
CA ASN A 278 -1.00 3.60 -12.20
C ASN A 278 -1.11 4.35 -10.88
N GLN A 279 -0.12 5.19 -10.63
CA GLN A 279 -0.19 6.25 -9.64
C GLN A 279 -0.73 7.52 -10.31
N ALA A 280 -1.90 7.99 -9.90
CA ALA A 280 -2.53 9.16 -10.49
C ALA A 280 -2.08 10.47 -9.85
N HIS A 281 -1.51 10.46 -8.65
CA HIS A 281 -1.16 11.68 -7.92
C HIS A 281 -0.10 12.51 -8.66
N GLY A 282 -0.13 13.82 -8.42
CA GLY A 282 0.60 14.80 -9.20
C GLY A 282 -0.14 15.29 -10.45
N SER A 283 -1.21 14.63 -10.88
CA SER A 283 -1.94 14.96 -12.11
C SER A 283 -2.68 16.30 -12.03
N PRO A 284 -2.74 17.08 -13.14
CA PRO A 284 -3.60 18.25 -13.27
C PRO A 284 -5.05 17.87 -13.62
N ALA A 285 -5.62 16.91 -12.92
CA ALA A 285 -6.90 16.28 -13.26
C ALA A 285 -7.66 15.84 -12.01
N ASN A 286 -8.91 15.42 -12.20
CA ASN A 286 -9.65 14.71 -11.16
C ASN A 286 -8.96 13.37 -10.88
N LEU A 287 -8.29 13.26 -9.72
CA LEU A 287 -7.53 12.05 -9.36
C LEU A 287 -8.41 10.80 -9.36
N LEU A 288 -9.66 10.92 -8.92
CA LEU A 288 -10.57 9.79 -8.86
C LEU A 288 -10.84 9.21 -10.25
N ASP A 289 -11.02 10.06 -11.26
CA ASP A 289 -11.26 9.65 -12.64
C ASP A 289 -10.00 9.03 -13.28
N ILE A 290 -8.82 9.60 -13.00
CA ILE A 290 -7.55 9.03 -13.49
C ILE A 290 -7.28 7.65 -12.86
N TYR A 291 -7.45 7.52 -11.54
CA TYR A 291 -7.34 6.22 -10.87
C TYR A 291 -8.36 5.20 -11.40
N ALA A 292 -9.58 5.63 -11.65
CA ALA A 292 -10.62 4.74 -12.16
C ALA A 292 -10.46 4.35 -13.64
N ALA A 293 -9.59 5.01 -14.40
CA ALA A 293 -9.35 4.72 -15.82
C ALA A 293 -8.37 3.56 -16.06
N VAL A 294 -7.67 3.09 -15.03
CA VAL A 294 -6.71 1.98 -15.10
C VAL A 294 -7.23 0.74 -14.39
N ASP A 295 -6.62 -0.43 -14.60
CA ASP A 295 -7.11 -1.68 -14.03
C ASP A 295 -6.80 -1.81 -12.55
N ILE A 296 -5.63 -1.32 -12.11
CA ILE A 296 -5.19 -1.33 -10.71
C ILE A 296 -4.81 0.09 -10.29
N PRO A 297 -5.71 0.82 -9.63
CA PRO A 297 -5.36 2.08 -8.98
C PRO A 297 -4.30 1.87 -7.90
N GLU A 298 -3.23 2.69 -7.89
CA GLU A 298 -2.16 2.60 -6.90
C GLU A 298 -2.00 3.91 -6.14
N CYS A 299 -2.16 3.88 -4.81
CA CYS A 299 -1.73 4.98 -3.94
C CYS A 299 -0.27 4.79 -3.51
N GLU A 300 0.26 5.73 -2.75
CA GLU A 300 1.63 5.70 -2.23
C GLU A 300 1.65 5.95 -0.73
N GLY A 301 2.43 5.15 0.02
CA GLY A 301 2.78 5.40 1.41
C GLY A 301 4.14 6.04 1.51
N PHE A 302 4.22 7.25 2.06
CA PHE A 302 5.43 8.07 2.07
C PHE A 302 5.74 8.56 3.48
N GLY A 303 6.75 7.98 4.10
CA GLY A 303 7.13 8.26 5.49
C GLY A 303 6.42 7.36 6.50
N LEU A 304 6.70 7.57 7.79
CA LEU A 304 6.16 6.78 8.90
C LEU A 304 5.12 7.59 9.68
N SER A 305 3.97 6.98 9.92
CA SER A 305 2.96 7.52 10.82
C SER A 305 3.35 7.31 12.28
N ASP A 306 3.19 8.33 13.11
CA ASP A 306 3.35 8.22 14.56
C ASP A 306 2.04 7.80 15.22
N PHE A 307 1.88 6.52 15.44
CA PHE A 307 0.70 5.95 16.09
C PHE A 307 0.80 5.92 17.63
N GLY A 308 1.96 6.24 18.20
CA GLY A 308 2.22 6.09 19.63
C GLY A 308 2.25 4.63 20.13
N ILE A 309 2.42 3.66 19.24
CA ILE A 309 2.42 2.22 19.58
C ILE A 309 3.53 1.91 20.57
N LYS A 310 3.18 1.20 21.68
CA LYS A 310 4.12 0.82 22.74
C LYS A 310 5.26 -0.04 22.20
N GLY A 311 6.49 0.36 22.49
CA GLY A 311 7.70 -0.38 22.10
C GLY A 311 8.10 -0.24 20.62
N LEU A 312 7.31 0.46 19.81
CA LEU A 312 7.70 0.78 18.44
C LEU A 312 8.82 1.80 18.45
N ARG A 313 9.93 1.48 17.78
CA ARG A 313 11.06 2.39 17.66
C ARG A 313 10.74 3.52 16.67
N ILE A 314 10.97 4.75 17.10
CA ILE A 314 10.95 5.94 16.27
C ILE A 314 12.31 6.62 16.41
N ASP A 315 13.03 6.71 15.31
CA ASP A 315 14.34 7.38 15.26
C ASP A 315 14.15 8.84 14.90
N SER A 316 14.07 9.72 15.90
CA SER A 316 13.95 11.15 15.67
C SER A 316 15.09 11.66 14.78
N GLY A 317 14.75 12.41 13.72
CA GLY A 317 15.70 12.94 12.73
C GLY A 317 16.06 11.97 11.59
N TYR A 318 15.66 10.68 11.68
CA TYR A 318 15.88 9.68 10.63
C TYR A 318 14.57 9.07 10.11
N THR A 319 13.46 9.53 10.61
CA THR A 319 12.12 9.13 10.22
C THR A 319 11.42 10.31 9.57
N LYS A 320 10.89 10.11 8.37
CA LYS A 320 10.03 11.08 7.71
C LYS A 320 8.61 10.88 8.22
N LYS A 321 7.95 11.99 8.60
CA LYS A 321 6.52 11.93 8.94
C LYS A 321 5.74 11.58 7.69
N ASN A 322 4.76 10.68 7.81
CA ASN A 322 3.85 10.37 6.73
C ASN A 322 3.06 11.63 6.33
N ASP A 323 3.13 11.98 5.06
CA ASP A 323 2.44 13.14 4.50
C ASP A 323 0.97 12.84 4.15
N SER A 324 0.60 11.56 4.02
CA SER A 324 -0.74 11.09 3.68
C SER A 324 -1.45 10.53 4.90
N ASP A 325 -2.74 10.80 5.01
CA ASP A 325 -3.62 10.15 5.97
C ASP A 325 -4.64 9.23 5.26
N LEU A 326 -5.49 8.58 6.04
CA LEU A 326 -6.50 7.66 5.54
C LEU A 326 -7.39 8.29 4.45
N SER A 327 -7.78 9.56 4.62
CA SER A 327 -8.65 10.26 3.66
C SER A 327 -7.97 10.49 2.30
N MET A 328 -6.65 10.62 2.28
CA MET A 328 -5.87 10.79 1.05
C MET A 328 -5.62 9.43 0.37
N LEU A 329 -5.27 8.40 1.13
CA LEU A 329 -5.01 7.05 0.61
C LEU A 329 -6.27 6.43 -0.03
N LYS A 330 -7.47 6.76 0.48
CA LYS A 330 -8.75 6.26 -0.03
C LYS A 330 -9.13 6.74 -1.44
N TYR A 331 -8.42 7.65 -2.07
CA TYR A 331 -8.68 8.01 -3.48
C TYR A 331 -8.55 6.79 -4.41
N ALA A 332 -7.50 5.99 -4.25
CA ALA A 332 -7.27 4.80 -5.07
C ALA A 332 -8.31 3.70 -4.81
N SER A 333 -8.61 3.40 -3.54
CA SER A 333 -9.61 2.38 -3.18
C SER A 333 -11.02 2.79 -3.59
N SER A 334 -11.40 4.06 -3.38
CA SER A 334 -12.70 4.58 -3.84
C SER A 334 -12.84 4.46 -5.36
N ALA A 335 -11.78 4.82 -6.11
CA ALA A 335 -11.78 4.67 -7.56
C ALA A 335 -11.95 3.20 -8.00
N ALA A 336 -11.27 2.26 -7.35
CA ALA A 336 -11.44 0.84 -7.60
C ALA A 336 -12.89 0.38 -7.33
N HIS A 337 -13.45 0.78 -6.18
CA HIS A 337 -14.79 0.38 -5.76
C HIS A 337 -15.88 0.89 -6.71
N ILE A 338 -15.89 2.20 -7.04
CA ILE A 338 -16.90 2.79 -7.92
C ILE A 338 -16.76 2.34 -9.37
N SER A 339 -15.59 1.87 -9.79
CA SER A 339 -15.36 1.33 -11.15
C SER A 339 -15.41 -0.19 -11.21
N GLY A 340 -15.75 -0.88 -10.10
CA GLY A 340 -15.94 -2.33 -10.04
C GLY A 340 -14.64 -3.13 -10.17
N LYS A 341 -13.49 -2.55 -9.78
CA LYS A 341 -12.18 -3.22 -9.84
C LYS A 341 -11.89 -3.96 -8.56
N LYS A 342 -11.21 -5.10 -8.70
CA LYS A 342 -10.90 -6.00 -7.58
C LYS A 342 -9.72 -5.52 -6.76
N LEU A 343 -8.67 -4.99 -7.42
CA LEU A 343 -7.40 -4.67 -6.78
C LEU A 343 -7.24 -3.16 -6.59
N THR A 344 -6.74 -2.81 -5.43
CA THR A 344 -6.18 -1.49 -5.11
C THR A 344 -4.77 -1.73 -4.60
N SER A 345 -3.78 -1.19 -5.30
CA SER A 345 -2.39 -1.34 -4.87
C SER A 345 -1.85 -0.12 -4.12
N SER A 346 -0.71 -0.31 -3.51
CA SER A 346 0.09 0.78 -2.95
C SER A 346 1.56 0.58 -3.27
N GLU A 347 2.24 1.65 -3.64
CA GLU A 347 3.68 1.74 -3.45
C GLU A 347 3.91 1.89 -1.95
N THR A 348 4.61 0.92 -1.35
CA THR A 348 4.60 0.76 0.09
C THR A 348 6.01 0.91 0.67
N PHE A 349 6.14 1.76 1.70
CA PHE A 349 7.35 2.05 2.47
C PHE A 349 8.34 3.04 1.83
N THR A 350 7.93 3.83 0.85
CA THR A 350 8.77 4.90 0.31
C THR A 350 9.17 5.87 1.42
N TRP A 351 10.47 6.00 1.65
CA TRP A 351 11.01 6.87 2.72
C TRP A 351 10.40 6.67 4.11
N LEU A 352 10.02 5.43 4.46
CA LEU A 352 9.49 5.12 5.79
C LEU A 352 10.48 5.61 6.88
N THR A 353 11.75 5.23 6.75
CA THR A 353 12.88 5.76 7.51
C THR A 353 14.11 5.87 6.61
N GLU A 354 15.28 6.15 7.17
CA GLU A 354 16.55 6.15 6.45
C GLU A 354 16.98 4.75 6.00
N HIS A 355 17.81 4.70 4.94
CA HIS A 355 18.50 3.47 4.52
C HIS A 355 19.18 2.81 5.72
N PHE A 356 19.21 1.49 5.76
CA PHE A 356 19.83 0.68 6.81
C PHE A 356 19.23 0.81 8.23
N ARG A 357 18.18 1.63 8.41
CA ARG A 357 17.54 1.85 9.72
C ARG A 357 16.10 1.32 9.82
N THR A 358 15.48 0.95 8.72
CA THR A 358 14.10 0.45 8.71
C THR A 358 14.03 -0.98 9.23
N SER A 359 13.14 -1.23 10.18
CA SER A 359 12.78 -2.57 10.65
C SER A 359 11.40 -2.99 10.13
N LEU A 360 11.16 -4.30 10.06
CA LEU A 360 9.83 -4.83 9.73
C LEU A 360 8.79 -4.45 10.80
N SER A 361 9.24 -4.21 12.04
CA SER A 361 8.40 -3.71 13.11
C SER A 361 7.82 -2.32 12.83
N GLN A 362 8.59 -1.45 12.16
CA GLN A 362 8.11 -0.15 11.69
C GLN A 362 7.22 -0.27 10.44
N CYS A 363 7.50 -1.26 9.59
CA CYS A 363 6.70 -1.51 8.39
C CYS A 363 5.27 -1.97 8.71
N LYS A 364 5.09 -2.83 9.72
CA LYS A 364 3.80 -3.48 9.99
C LYS A 364 2.65 -2.51 10.30
N PRO A 365 2.75 -1.53 11.20
CA PRO A 365 1.64 -0.60 11.46
C PRO A 365 1.33 0.32 10.28
N ASP A 366 2.32 0.72 9.50
CA ASP A 366 2.12 1.51 8.30
C ASP A 366 1.41 0.70 7.20
N LEU A 367 1.77 -0.58 7.06
CA LEU A 367 1.07 -1.55 6.22
C LEU A 367 -0.40 -1.74 6.65
N ASP A 368 -0.65 -1.85 7.96
CA ASP A 368 -2.02 -1.97 8.47
C ASP A 368 -2.87 -0.74 8.12
N LEU A 369 -2.27 0.45 8.14
CA LEU A 369 -2.94 1.68 7.67
C LEU A 369 -3.31 1.59 6.19
N MET A 370 -2.43 1.03 5.34
CA MET A 370 -2.76 0.79 3.93
C MET A 370 -3.96 -0.15 3.80
N PHE A 371 -3.99 -1.26 4.54
CA PHE A 371 -5.14 -2.18 4.55
C PHE A 371 -6.43 -1.50 5.00
N ILE A 372 -6.39 -0.67 6.04
CA ILE A 372 -7.53 0.12 6.51
C ILE A 372 -8.01 1.12 5.44
N SER A 373 -7.12 1.64 4.59
CA SER A 373 -7.49 2.53 3.49
C SER A 373 -8.17 1.83 2.32
N GLY A 374 -8.23 0.50 2.32
CA GLY A 374 -8.81 -0.32 1.26
C GLY A 374 -7.77 -0.90 0.28
N VAL A 375 -6.48 -0.69 0.52
CA VAL A 375 -5.41 -1.39 -0.22
C VAL A 375 -5.51 -2.89 0.04
N ASN A 376 -5.40 -3.67 -1.02
CA ASN A 376 -5.44 -5.14 -0.97
C ASN A 376 -4.41 -5.81 -1.88
N HIS A 377 -3.48 -5.02 -2.44
CA HIS A 377 -2.38 -5.49 -3.29
C HIS A 377 -1.13 -4.65 -3.02
N VAL A 378 -0.29 -5.11 -2.12
CA VAL A 378 0.92 -4.40 -1.67
C VAL A 378 2.05 -4.59 -2.66
N VAL A 379 2.68 -3.48 -3.07
CA VAL A 379 3.91 -3.47 -3.86
C VAL A 379 4.97 -2.74 -3.05
N PHE A 380 6.01 -3.43 -2.63
CA PHE A 380 7.11 -2.79 -1.92
C PHE A 380 7.80 -1.75 -2.81
N HIS A 381 8.20 -0.64 -2.22
CA HIS A 381 8.92 0.44 -2.94
C HIS A 381 10.16 -0.07 -3.63
N GLY A 382 10.90 -1.04 -2.97
CA GLY A 382 11.64 -1.85 -3.89
C GLY A 382 12.81 -2.65 -3.40
N SER A 383 13.25 -3.43 -4.36
CA SER A 383 14.44 -4.25 -4.30
C SER A 383 15.36 -3.85 -5.44
N CYS A 384 16.65 -3.59 -5.14
CA CYS A 384 17.63 -3.40 -6.20
C CYS A 384 18.13 -4.74 -6.72
N TYR A 385 18.26 -4.87 -8.04
CA TYR A 385 19.12 -5.91 -8.60
C TYR A 385 20.56 -5.63 -8.18
N SER A 386 21.29 -6.67 -7.83
CA SER A 386 22.75 -6.65 -7.65
C SER A 386 23.32 -7.93 -8.24
N PRO A 387 24.47 -7.89 -8.90
CA PRO A 387 25.18 -9.10 -9.29
C PRO A 387 25.37 -10.03 -8.08
N LYS A 388 25.32 -11.35 -8.30
CA LYS A 388 25.38 -12.33 -7.22
C LYS A 388 26.65 -12.21 -6.35
N ASP A 389 27.75 -11.80 -6.97
CA ASP A 389 29.07 -11.68 -6.32
C ASP A 389 29.41 -10.22 -5.93
N GLU A 390 28.42 -9.30 -6.00
CA GLU A 390 28.63 -7.92 -5.56
C GLU A 390 28.83 -7.87 -4.04
N PRO A 391 29.88 -7.20 -3.55
CA PRO A 391 30.11 -7.03 -2.12
C PRO A 391 28.95 -6.33 -1.41
N TRP A 392 28.71 -6.72 -0.13
CA TRP A 392 27.75 -6.00 0.70
C TRP A 392 28.13 -4.49 0.78
N PRO A 393 27.16 -3.56 0.71
CA PRO A 393 25.71 -3.71 0.81
C PRO A 393 24.98 -4.00 -0.52
N GLY A 394 25.67 -4.30 -1.60
CA GLY A 394 25.09 -4.45 -2.92
C GLY A 394 24.76 -3.12 -3.59
N TRP A 395 24.06 -3.16 -4.71
CA TRP A 395 23.54 -1.97 -5.39
C TRP A 395 22.30 -1.44 -4.69
N ARG A 396 22.13 -0.13 -4.68
CA ARG A 396 21.08 0.56 -3.93
C ARG A 396 20.38 1.60 -4.76
N PHE A 397 19.08 1.75 -4.53
CA PHE A 397 18.30 2.89 -5.00
C PHE A 397 18.55 4.09 -4.08
N TYR A 398 18.36 5.32 -4.56
CA TYR A 398 18.62 6.50 -3.75
C TYR A 398 17.62 6.69 -2.60
N ALA A 399 16.37 6.27 -2.80
CA ALA A 399 15.33 6.35 -1.80
C ALA A 399 15.19 5.02 -1.03
N SER A 400 14.97 5.08 0.28
CA SER A 400 14.63 3.90 1.09
C SER A 400 13.16 3.50 0.83
N VAL A 401 12.69 2.28 1.12
CA VAL A 401 13.35 1.19 1.84
C VAL A 401 13.79 0.13 0.85
N ASP A 402 14.95 -0.46 1.09
CA ASP A 402 15.43 -1.60 0.30
C ASP A 402 14.98 -2.93 0.91
N MET A 403 14.05 -3.61 0.26
CA MET A 403 13.60 -4.96 0.58
C MET A 403 14.38 -5.98 -0.26
N THR A 404 15.64 -6.24 0.10
CA THR A 404 16.56 -7.05 -0.69
C THR A 404 17.16 -8.18 0.13
N PRO A 405 17.63 -9.28 -0.51
CA PRO A 405 18.36 -10.35 0.18
C PRO A 405 19.65 -9.90 0.87
N TYR A 406 20.17 -8.71 0.54
CA TYR A 406 21.33 -8.11 1.20
C TYR A 406 20.98 -7.42 2.52
N ASN A 407 19.70 -7.27 2.85
CA ASN A 407 19.25 -6.71 4.13
C ASN A 407 19.09 -7.84 5.15
N PRO A 408 19.70 -7.75 6.36
CA PRO A 408 19.55 -8.79 7.40
C PRO A 408 18.10 -9.10 7.78
N GLN A 409 17.22 -8.13 7.67
CA GLN A 409 15.78 -8.32 7.93
C GLN A 409 15.12 -9.33 6.96
N TRP A 410 15.82 -9.69 5.87
CA TRP A 410 15.38 -10.74 4.94
C TRP A 410 15.14 -12.10 5.62
N ASN A 411 15.84 -12.37 6.74
CA ASN A 411 15.61 -13.59 7.52
C ASN A 411 14.18 -13.72 8.06
N ALA A 412 13.47 -12.59 8.26
CA ALA A 412 12.08 -12.55 8.72
C ALA A 412 11.08 -12.27 7.57
N MET A 413 11.54 -12.01 6.35
CA MET A 413 10.67 -11.72 5.20
C MET A 413 9.62 -12.80 4.92
N PRO A 414 9.91 -14.12 5.02
CA PRO A 414 8.89 -15.14 4.82
C PRO A 414 7.70 -15.00 5.79
N ALA A 415 7.97 -14.69 7.05
CA ALA A 415 6.91 -14.47 8.05
C ALA A 415 6.12 -13.18 7.76
N PHE A 416 6.80 -12.11 7.33
CA PHE A 416 6.17 -10.86 6.94
C PHE A 416 5.31 -11.00 5.69
N CYS A 417 5.82 -11.64 4.63
CA CYS A 417 5.06 -11.91 3.41
C CYS A 417 3.85 -12.83 3.68
N GLN A 418 3.99 -13.80 4.59
CA GLN A 418 2.88 -14.66 4.99
C GLN A 418 1.78 -13.87 5.72
N TYR A 419 2.16 -12.93 6.62
CA TYR A 419 1.21 -12.01 7.25
C TYR A 419 0.44 -11.22 6.19
N ILE A 420 1.14 -10.63 5.23
CA ILE A 420 0.53 -9.87 4.13
C ILE A 420 -0.43 -10.74 3.32
N SER A 421 0.03 -11.92 2.91
CA SER A 421 -0.77 -12.83 2.08
C SER A 421 -2.06 -13.27 2.78
N ARG A 422 -2.01 -13.52 4.09
CA ARG A 422 -3.18 -13.84 4.89
C ARG A 422 -4.15 -12.65 4.98
N CYS A 423 -3.67 -11.45 5.21
CA CYS A 423 -4.50 -10.24 5.21
C CYS A 423 -5.14 -10.01 3.83
N GLN A 424 -4.34 -10.05 2.77
CA GLN A 424 -4.81 -9.80 1.41
C GLN A 424 -5.79 -10.87 0.91
N SER A 425 -5.69 -12.12 1.37
CA SER A 425 -6.67 -13.15 1.03
C SER A 425 -8.10 -12.80 1.47
N PHE A 426 -8.25 -12.16 2.62
CA PHE A 426 -9.52 -11.62 3.08
C PHE A 426 -9.88 -10.29 2.41
N LEU A 427 -8.92 -9.40 2.26
CA LEU A 427 -9.14 -8.07 1.67
C LEU A 427 -9.47 -8.13 0.16
N GLN A 428 -9.09 -9.18 -0.53
CA GLN A 428 -9.47 -9.45 -1.93
C GLN A 428 -10.73 -10.30 -2.07
N TRP A 429 -11.21 -10.89 -0.99
CA TRP A 429 -12.41 -11.72 -1.01
C TRP A 429 -13.67 -10.88 -0.76
N GLY A 430 -14.76 -11.20 -1.48
CA GLY A 430 -16.01 -10.48 -1.38
C GLY A 430 -15.94 -9.07 -1.96
N ASN A 431 -16.83 -8.19 -1.48
CA ASN A 431 -16.99 -6.85 -1.99
C ASN A 431 -16.71 -5.79 -0.91
N PRO A 432 -16.30 -4.57 -1.28
CA PRO A 432 -16.30 -3.43 -0.36
C PRO A 432 -17.69 -3.25 0.25
N ASP A 433 -17.76 -2.80 1.51
CA ASP A 433 -19.03 -2.68 2.23
C ASP A 433 -19.13 -1.33 2.96
N ASN A 434 -18.87 -0.25 2.22
CA ASN A 434 -19.07 1.12 2.67
C ASN A 434 -20.52 1.54 2.45
N ASP A 435 -21.09 2.25 3.41
CA ASP A 435 -22.52 2.61 3.36
C ASP A 435 -22.80 3.84 2.50
N PHE A 436 -21.82 4.75 2.35
CA PHE A 436 -22.00 6.06 1.74
C PHE A 436 -21.00 6.34 0.65
N LEU A 437 -21.47 7.13 -0.31
CA LEU A 437 -20.61 7.89 -1.23
C LEU A 437 -20.51 9.33 -0.75
N VAL A 438 -19.31 9.91 -0.84
CA VAL A 438 -19.10 11.35 -0.67
C VAL A 438 -18.74 11.94 -2.02
N TYR A 439 -19.54 12.91 -2.46
CA TYR A 439 -19.29 13.62 -3.71
C TYR A 439 -17.99 14.42 -3.62
N LEU A 440 -17.11 14.22 -4.61
CA LEU A 440 -15.85 14.94 -4.70
C LEU A 440 -16.10 16.34 -5.30
N PRO A 441 -15.86 17.43 -4.55
CA PRO A 441 -16.15 18.80 -5.00
C PRO A 441 -15.09 19.32 -5.99
N PHE A 442 -14.88 18.61 -7.09
CA PHE A 442 -13.78 18.86 -8.01
C PHE A 442 -13.81 20.26 -8.60
N TYR A 443 -15.02 20.78 -8.92
CA TYR A 443 -15.14 22.10 -9.50
C TYR A 443 -14.78 23.23 -8.54
N ASP A 444 -15.08 23.09 -7.25
CA ASP A 444 -14.61 24.00 -6.23
C ASP A 444 -13.10 23.90 -6.06
N MET A 445 -12.57 22.70 -6.06
CA MET A 445 -11.14 22.45 -5.94
C MET A 445 -10.37 23.16 -7.05
N ILE A 446 -10.76 22.97 -8.33
CA ILE A 446 -10.07 23.64 -9.45
C ILE A 446 -10.28 25.16 -9.51
N TYR A 447 -11.38 25.68 -8.98
CA TYR A 447 -11.61 27.11 -8.88
C TYR A 447 -10.75 27.80 -7.82
N GLU A 448 -10.54 27.12 -6.67
CA GLU A 448 -9.83 27.69 -5.50
C GLU A 448 -8.30 27.59 -5.59
N GLN A 449 -7.75 26.67 -6.43
CA GLN A 449 -6.30 26.49 -6.52
C GLN A 449 -5.57 27.76 -6.99
N PRO A 450 -4.41 28.08 -6.40
CA PRO A 450 -3.53 29.13 -6.90
C PRO A 450 -2.83 28.69 -8.20
N GLY A 451 -2.23 29.66 -8.91
CA GLY A 451 -1.47 29.42 -10.12
C GLY A 451 -2.34 29.20 -11.35
N THR A 452 -1.75 28.68 -12.41
CA THR A 452 -2.43 28.41 -13.68
C THR A 452 -2.90 26.97 -13.75
N VAL A 453 -2.04 26.02 -13.40
CA VAL A 453 -2.35 24.59 -13.37
C VAL A 453 -2.66 24.15 -11.94
N ALA A 454 -3.67 23.31 -11.76
CA ALA A 454 -4.02 22.71 -10.49
C ALA A 454 -3.48 21.28 -10.43
N LEU A 455 -2.33 21.08 -9.80
CA LEU A 455 -1.78 19.74 -9.58
C LEU A 455 -2.35 19.14 -8.28
N PHE A 456 -2.87 17.92 -8.36
CA PHE A 456 -3.43 17.21 -7.22
C PHE A 456 -2.53 16.03 -6.86
N ASP A 457 -1.97 16.10 -5.66
CA ASP A 457 -1.08 15.11 -5.10
C ASP A 457 -1.65 14.62 -3.78
N ILE A 458 -1.78 13.30 -3.62
CA ILE A 458 -2.33 12.70 -2.39
C ILE A 458 -1.55 13.10 -1.15
N HIS A 459 -0.25 13.39 -1.26
CA HIS A 459 0.58 13.86 -0.15
C HIS A 459 0.31 15.32 0.23
N SER A 460 -0.37 16.08 -0.60
CA SER A 460 -0.64 17.51 -0.38
C SER A 460 -2.13 17.85 -0.36
N MET A 461 -3.04 16.89 -0.43
CA MET A 461 -4.49 17.15 -0.48
C MET A 461 -5.00 17.90 0.75
N GLY A 462 -4.41 17.69 1.93
CA GLY A 462 -4.71 18.49 3.12
C GLY A 462 -4.47 19.99 2.95
N LYS A 463 -3.62 20.39 2.01
CA LYS A 463 -3.39 21.80 1.62
C LYS A 463 -4.21 22.21 0.39
N ARG A 464 -4.43 21.27 -0.53
CA ARG A 464 -5.10 21.52 -1.82
C ARG A 464 -6.63 21.48 -1.71
N ALA A 465 -7.17 20.62 -0.86
CA ALA A 465 -8.60 20.47 -0.64
C ALA A 465 -8.93 20.28 0.86
N PRO A 466 -8.54 21.24 1.74
CA PRO A 466 -8.64 21.05 3.19
C PRO A 466 -10.05 20.74 3.67
N LYS A 467 -11.06 21.41 3.14
CA LYS A 467 -12.47 21.18 3.48
C LYS A 467 -12.93 19.75 3.19
N PHE A 468 -12.52 19.20 2.05
CA PHE A 468 -12.87 17.83 1.68
C PHE A 468 -12.19 16.81 2.61
N ILE A 469 -10.90 16.99 2.87
CA ILE A 469 -10.15 16.12 3.80
C ILE A 469 -10.75 16.17 5.21
N GLU A 470 -11.09 17.35 5.72
CA GLU A 470 -11.75 17.52 7.01
C GLU A 470 -13.13 16.84 7.07
N THR A 471 -13.87 16.90 5.97
CA THR A 471 -15.17 16.20 5.81
C THR A 471 -14.98 14.70 6.02
N ILE A 472 -14.05 14.08 5.30
CA ILE A 472 -13.79 12.64 5.36
C ILE A 472 -13.31 12.24 6.76
N GLN A 473 -12.36 12.99 7.33
CA GLN A 473 -11.88 12.74 8.70
C GLN A 473 -13.01 12.84 9.73
N THR A 474 -13.92 13.78 9.56
CA THR A 474 -15.10 13.95 10.43
C THR A 474 -16.04 12.74 10.37
N ILE A 475 -16.29 12.22 9.17
CA ILE A 475 -17.14 11.04 8.97
C ILE A 475 -16.50 9.79 9.58
N ILE A 476 -15.20 9.58 9.33
CA ILE A 476 -14.45 8.43 9.87
C ILE A 476 -14.41 8.46 11.40
N LYS A 477 -14.15 9.62 12.01
CA LYS A 477 -14.16 9.79 13.48
C LYS A 477 -15.52 9.49 14.12
N ARG A 478 -16.61 9.58 13.35
CA ARG A 478 -17.97 9.24 13.81
C ARG A 478 -18.31 7.76 13.63
N GLY A 479 -17.34 6.93 13.23
CA GLY A 479 -17.50 5.49 13.14
C GLY A 479 -17.94 4.96 11.79
N TYR A 480 -18.01 5.80 10.76
CA TYR A 480 -18.40 5.38 9.42
C TYR A 480 -17.20 5.20 8.49
N ASP A 481 -17.39 4.45 7.42
CA ASP A 481 -16.48 4.40 6.28
C ASP A 481 -17.20 4.83 5.01
N VAL A 482 -16.44 5.35 4.03
CA VAL A 482 -17.00 5.95 2.81
C VAL A 482 -16.13 5.67 1.61
N ASP A 483 -16.74 5.78 0.42
CA ASP A 483 -16.03 5.94 -0.85
C ASP A 483 -16.34 7.30 -1.47
N TYR A 484 -15.49 7.73 -2.39
CA TYR A 484 -15.66 8.99 -3.12
C TYR A 484 -16.33 8.74 -4.46
N ILE A 485 -17.09 9.72 -4.96
CA ILE A 485 -17.69 9.65 -6.28
C ILE A 485 -17.50 10.98 -7.03
N SER A 486 -17.13 10.87 -8.31
CA SER A 486 -17.01 12.00 -9.23
C SER A 486 -18.28 12.20 -10.04
N ASP A 487 -18.39 13.35 -10.71
CA ASP A 487 -19.49 13.62 -11.65
C ASP A 487 -19.61 12.54 -12.72
N ARG A 488 -18.48 12.08 -13.28
CA ARG A 488 -18.44 11.03 -14.28
C ARG A 488 -19.07 9.72 -13.78
N TYR A 489 -18.72 9.28 -12.60
CA TYR A 489 -19.21 8.02 -12.02
C TYR A 489 -20.62 8.11 -11.44
N LEU A 490 -21.15 9.30 -11.14
CA LEU A 490 -22.59 9.49 -10.83
C LEU A 490 -23.48 9.11 -12.03
N HIS A 491 -22.98 9.21 -13.26
CA HIS A 491 -23.70 8.82 -14.47
C HIS A 491 -23.64 7.31 -14.80
N THR A 492 -22.99 6.52 -13.95
CA THR A 492 -22.94 5.06 -14.01
C THR A 492 -23.84 4.43 -12.95
N ASP A 493 -23.79 3.11 -12.81
CA ASP A 493 -24.50 2.35 -11.78
C ASP A 493 -23.72 2.21 -10.47
N ALA A 494 -22.58 2.92 -10.33
CA ALA A 494 -21.68 2.84 -9.15
C ALA A 494 -22.40 3.12 -7.82
N TYR A 495 -23.40 4.03 -7.81
CA TYR A 495 -24.14 4.43 -6.62
C TYR A 495 -25.12 3.35 -6.10
N LEU A 496 -25.47 2.34 -6.90
CA LEU A 496 -26.53 1.38 -6.57
C LEU A 496 -26.24 0.58 -5.29
N HIS A 497 -24.99 0.31 -4.99
CA HIS A 497 -24.57 -0.47 -3.83
C HIS A 497 -24.51 0.33 -2.53
N TYR A 498 -24.67 1.64 -2.57
CA TYR A 498 -24.61 2.54 -1.43
C TYR A 498 -25.99 3.01 -0.99
N ASP A 499 -26.16 3.29 0.31
CA ASP A 499 -27.42 3.74 0.88
C ASP A 499 -27.68 5.23 0.67
N ALA A 500 -26.61 6.02 0.62
CA ALA A 500 -26.70 7.47 0.50
C ALA A 500 -25.52 8.08 -0.27
N ILE A 501 -25.76 9.27 -0.81
CA ILE A 501 -24.74 10.17 -1.35
C ILE A 501 -24.75 11.43 -0.48
N ILE A 502 -23.60 11.70 0.17
CA ILE A 502 -23.38 12.92 0.94
C ILE A 502 -22.67 13.92 0.03
N VAL A 503 -23.28 15.05 -0.20
CA VAL A 503 -22.70 16.16 -0.95
C VAL A 503 -22.18 17.19 0.06
N PRO A 504 -20.85 17.35 0.19
CA PRO A 504 -20.28 18.31 1.12
C PRO A 504 -20.60 19.76 0.71
N ASP A 505 -20.08 20.73 1.44
CA ASP A 505 -20.16 22.15 1.10
C ASP A 505 -19.61 22.43 -0.31
N VAL A 506 -20.49 22.57 -1.33
CA VAL A 506 -20.15 22.80 -2.73
C VAL A 506 -20.84 24.05 -3.26
N ARG A 507 -20.08 24.90 -3.95
CA ARG A 507 -20.60 26.11 -4.61
C ARG A 507 -20.97 25.85 -6.06
N PHE A 508 -20.18 25.01 -6.75
CA PHE A 508 -20.29 24.80 -8.18
C PHE A 508 -20.71 23.39 -8.52
N MET A 509 -21.77 23.26 -9.30
CA MET A 509 -22.23 21.96 -9.78
C MET A 509 -22.84 22.09 -11.20
N PRO A 510 -22.45 21.23 -12.18
CA PRO A 510 -23.06 21.21 -13.50
C PRO A 510 -24.55 20.86 -13.43
N VAL A 511 -25.36 21.41 -14.35
CA VAL A 511 -26.79 21.07 -14.45
C VAL A 511 -27.01 19.58 -14.67
N SER A 512 -26.12 18.92 -15.43
CA SER A 512 -26.16 17.46 -15.65
C SER A 512 -26.06 16.68 -14.33
N THR A 513 -25.15 17.08 -13.45
CA THR A 513 -24.96 16.48 -12.12
C THR A 513 -26.15 16.72 -11.21
N ILE A 514 -26.72 17.95 -11.20
CA ILE A 514 -27.94 18.29 -10.44
C ILE A 514 -29.10 17.39 -10.88
N ASN A 515 -29.30 17.24 -12.19
CA ASN A 515 -30.34 16.40 -12.76
C ASN A 515 -30.12 14.93 -12.42
N ARG A 516 -28.89 14.46 -12.48
CA ARG A 516 -28.55 13.08 -12.11
C ARG A 516 -28.81 12.79 -10.64
N LEU A 517 -28.39 13.66 -9.74
CA LEU A 517 -28.70 13.55 -8.30
C LEU A 517 -30.22 13.61 -8.03
N SER A 518 -30.95 14.44 -8.78
CA SER A 518 -32.42 14.48 -8.70
C SER A 518 -33.07 13.16 -9.15
N THR A 519 -32.50 12.50 -10.16
CA THR A 519 -32.95 11.17 -10.63
C THR A 519 -32.63 10.09 -9.59
N ILE A 520 -31.40 10.04 -9.08
CA ILE A 520 -30.96 9.11 -8.03
C ILE A 520 -31.85 9.25 -6.77
N ALA A 521 -32.16 10.48 -6.37
CA ALA A 521 -33.08 10.73 -5.26
C ALA A 521 -34.53 10.24 -5.55
N ALA A 522 -34.99 10.36 -6.80
CA ALA A 522 -36.31 9.86 -7.23
C ALA A 522 -36.34 8.31 -7.26
N GLU A 523 -35.22 7.65 -7.46
CA GLU A 523 -35.05 6.19 -7.39
C GLU A 523 -35.02 5.67 -5.94
N GLY A 524 -35.11 6.56 -4.94
CA GLY A 524 -35.22 6.22 -3.53
C GLY A 524 -33.88 6.23 -2.76
N LYS A 525 -32.77 6.62 -3.40
CA LYS A 525 -31.49 6.82 -2.71
C LYS A 525 -31.49 8.16 -1.95
N ARG A 526 -30.89 8.19 -0.80
CA ARG A 526 -30.78 9.42 0.01
C ARG A 526 -29.65 10.29 -0.55
N VAL A 527 -30.00 11.45 -1.09
CA VAL A 527 -29.07 12.48 -1.52
C VAL A 527 -29.12 13.60 -0.49
N ILE A 528 -28.01 13.86 0.19
CA ILE A 528 -27.96 14.76 1.35
C ILE A 528 -26.90 15.82 1.12
N PHE A 529 -27.33 17.07 1.00
CA PHE A 529 -26.46 18.24 0.96
C PHE A 529 -26.15 18.71 2.39
N VAL A 530 -24.92 19.14 2.62
CA VAL A 530 -24.49 19.64 3.92
C VAL A 530 -24.32 21.15 3.86
N GLN A 531 -24.96 21.88 4.80
CA GLN A 531 -24.99 23.32 4.97
C GLN A 531 -25.79 24.07 3.90
N HIS A 532 -25.50 23.91 2.62
CA HIS A 532 -26.23 24.59 1.54
C HIS A 532 -26.23 23.76 0.24
N TYR A 533 -27.12 24.14 -0.66
CA TYR A 533 -27.16 23.65 -2.03
C TYR A 533 -26.17 24.43 -2.92
N PRO A 534 -25.79 23.92 -4.09
CA PRO A 534 -24.94 24.65 -5.03
C PRO A 534 -25.49 26.03 -5.39
N GLU A 535 -24.58 26.97 -5.60
CA GLU A 535 -24.93 28.38 -5.88
C GLU A 535 -24.92 28.72 -7.37
N SER A 536 -24.10 28.00 -8.17
CA SER A 536 -23.91 28.29 -9.59
C SER A 536 -23.37 27.08 -10.35
N VAL A 537 -23.43 27.16 -11.69
CA VAL A 537 -22.67 26.27 -12.57
C VAL A 537 -21.16 26.57 -12.52
N PRO A 538 -20.27 25.57 -12.73
CA PRO A 538 -18.84 25.78 -12.81
C PRO A 538 -18.40 26.41 -14.13
N GLY A 539 -17.21 27.00 -14.13
CA GLY A 539 -16.57 27.57 -15.32
C GLY A 539 -17.25 28.81 -15.86
N TYR A 540 -16.72 29.37 -16.94
CA TYR A 540 -17.26 30.52 -17.64
C TYR A 540 -18.19 30.10 -18.78
N GLY A 541 -17.83 29.05 -19.54
CA GLY A 541 -18.62 28.57 -20.66
C GLY A 541 -20.04 28.11 -20.24
N ARG A 542 -20.16 27.43 -19.11
CA ARG A 542 -21.46 26.96 -18.60
C ARG A 542 -22.38 28.09 -18.11
N ILE A 543 -21.85 29.23 -17.70
CA ILE A 543 -22.70 30.39 -17.35
C ILE A 543 -23.59 30.78 -18.56
N THR A 544 -22.99 30.78 -19.76
CA THR A 544 -23.71 31.18 -20.98
C THR A 544 -24.68 30.08 -21.45
N SER A 545 -24.37 28.81 -21.26
CA SER A 545 -25.14 27.69 -21.79
C SER A 545 -26.13 27.06 -20.81
N GLU A 546 -25.85 27.10 -19.50
CA GLU A 546 -26.59 26.34 -18.48
C GLU A 546 -27.25 27.18 -17.39
N ALA A 547 -26.89 28.47 -17.21
CA ALA A 547 -27.41 29.27 -16.08
C ALA A 547 -28.94 29.36 -16.07
N ALA A 548 -29.57 29.47 -17.22
CA ALA A 548 -31.03 29.53 -17.32
C ALA A 548 -31.72 28.22 -16.86
N GLN A 549 -31.03 27.09 -16.95
CA GLN A 549 -31.54 25.77 -16.55
C GLN A 549 -31.21 25.44 -15.09
N PHE A 550 -30.18 26.06 -14.52
CA PHE A 550 -29.68 25.79 -13.20
C PHE A 550 -30.74 25.93 -12.10
N ASP A 551 -31.44 27.06 -12.06
CA ASP A 551 -32.48 27.33 -11.06
C ASP A 551 -33.63 26.32 -11.11
N SER A 552 -34.06 25.96 -12.32
CA SER A 552 -35.14 25.00 -12.51
C SER A 552 -34.72 23.57 -12.09
N ALA A 553 -33.46 23.16 -12.41
CA ALA A 553 -32.92 21.88 -12.01
C ALA A 553 -32.75 21.82 -10.47
N LEU A 554 -32.25 22.90 -9.87
CA LEU A 554 -32.07 23.00 -8.43
C LEU A 554 -33.40 22.94 -7.67
N VAL A 555 -34.46 23.62 -8.17
CA VAL A 555 -35.79 23.53 -7.60
C VAL A 555 -36.34 22.11 -7.66
N ALA A 556 -36.11 21.39 -8.75
CA ALA A 556 -36.52 19.99 -8.87
C ALA A 556 -35.77 19.08 -7.89
N LEU A 557 -34.46 19.27 -7.73
CA LEU A 557 -33.61 18.52 -6.79
C LEU A 557 -34.03 18.77 -5.33
N LYS A 558 -34.25 20.04 -4.93
CA LYS A 558 -34.65 20.43 -3.56
C LYS A 558 -35.95 19.77 -3.08
N LYS A 559 -36.83 19.34 -3.99
CA LYS A 559 -38.05 18.59 -3.64
C LYS A 559 -37.80 17.14 -3.23
N LYS A 560 -36.62 16.60 -3.50
CA LYS A 560 -36.28 15.17 -3.36
C LYS A 560 -35.05 14.91 -2.47
N ALA A 561 -34.12 15.85 -2.48
CA ALA A 561 -32.88 15.77 -1.70
C ALA A 561 -33.06 16.39 -0.30
N PHE A 562 -32.25 15.95 0.64
CA PHE A 562 -32.22 16.48 2.00
C PHE A 562 -31.18 17.60 2.11
N LEU A 563 -31.40 18.53 3.02
CA LEU A 563 -30.45 19.53 3.43
C LEU A 563 -30.18 19.35 4.93
N ALA A 564 -28.96 18.99 5.28
CA ALA A 564 -28.49 18.85 6.66
C ALA A 564 -27.73 20.11 7.08
N LYS A 565 -27.88 20.53 8.34
CA LYS A 565 -27.16 21.69 8.88
C LYS A 565 -25.67 21.39 9.14
N ASP A 566 -25.36 20.13 9.40
CA ASP A 566 -24.00 19.65 9.69
C ASP A 566 -23.84 18.16 9.37
N TYR A 567 -22.62 17.63 9.50
CA TYR A 567 -22.34 16.21 9.24
C TYR A 567 -23.00 15.25 10.24
N ALA A 568 -23.32 15.66 11.46
CA ALA A 568 -24.03 14.82 12.41
C ALA A 568 -25.45 14.53 11.93
N GLU A 569 -26.15 15.57 11.47
CA GLU A 569 -27.48 15.44 10.89
C GLU A 569 -27.44 14.69 9.55
N ALA A 570 -26.45 14.97 8.69
CA ALA A 570 -26.27 14.28 7.42
C ALA A 570 -26.12 12.78 7.60
N LEU A 571 -25.27 12.34 8.50
CA LEU A 571 -25.05 10.92 8.80
C LEU A 571 -26.28 10.27 9.45
N SER A 572 -27.03 11.00 10.28
CA SER A 572 -28.30 10.53 10.82
C SER A 572 -29.35 10.33 9.72
N LEU A 573 -29.44 11.25 8.79
CA LEU A 573 -30.33 11.14 7.61
C LEU A 573 -29.86 10.00 6.67
N ALA A 574 -28.57 9.80 6.53
CA ALA A 574 -28.00 8.76 5.70
C ALA A 574 -28.22 7.35 6.28
N GLY A 575 -28.28 7.21 7.61
CA GLY A 575 -28.71 5.99 8.28
C GLY A 575 -27.77 4.80 8.13
N GLY A 576 -26.46 5.04 8.05
CA GLY A 576 -25.48 3.97 7.90
C GLY A 576 -25.12 3.23 9.18
N ARG A 577 -24.27 2.24 9.05
CA ARG A 577 -23.85 1.32 10.13
C ARG A 577 -22.62 1.85 10.84
N ILE A 578 -22.78 2.21 12.11
CA ILE A 578 -21.67 2.72 12.94
C ILE A 578 -20.81 1.55 13.44
N GLU A 579 -19.51 1.65 13.26
CA GLU A 579 -18.53 0.77 13.87
C GLU A 579 -18.11 1.35 15.23
N THR A 580 -18.69 0.83 16.33
CA THR A 580 -18.45 1.36 17.67
C THR A 580 -17.01 1.15 18.12
N MET A 581 -16.28 0.20 17.52
CA MET A 581 -14.85 0.00 17.78
C MET A 581 -14.01 1.25 17.45
N ARG A 582 -14.43 2.04 16.44
CA ARG A 582 -13.76 3.30 16.09
C ARG A 582 -14.06 4.41 17.10
N THR A 583 -15.32 4.52 17.53
CA THR A 583 -15.78 5.64 18.37
C THR A 583 -15.54 5.44 19.86
N GLU A 584 -15.61 4.18 20.34
CA GLU A 584 -15.47 3.85 21.76
C GLU A 584 -14.04 3.44 22.15
N HIS A 585 -13.27 2.86 21.21
CA HIS A 585 -11.98 2.25 21.50
C HIS A 585 -10.84 2.70 20.55
N ASN A 586 -11.09 3.60 19.61
CA ASN A 586 -10.14 4.09 18.61
C ASN A 586 -9.48 2.96 17.78
N LEU A 587 -10.10 1.78 17.70
CA LEU A 587 -9.63 0.73 16.82
C LEU A 587 -9.89 1.10 15.37
N SER A 588 -8.93 0.82 14.50
CA SER A 588 -9.07 1.01 13.07
C SER A 588 -9.61 -0.27 12.43
N CYS A 589 -10.52 -0.15 11.47
CA CYS A 589 -11.06 -1.31 10.76
C CYS A 589 -11.44 -0.97 9.32
N VAL A 590 -11.50 -2.00 8.49
CA VAL A 590 -12.18 -1.99 7.19
C VAL A 590 -13.11 -3.20 7.14
N ARG A 591 -14.36 -2.97 6.67
CA ARG A 591 -15.40 -4.00 6.53
C ARG A 591 -15.59 -4.36 5.07
N ARG A 592 -15.81 -5.65 4.83
CA ARG A 592 -16.19 -6.18 3.51
C ARG A 592 -17.34 -7.15 3.66
N SER A 593 -18.20 -7.25 2.66
CA SER A 593 -19.25 -8.27 2.57
C SER A 593 -18.73 -9.50 1.82
N ASN A 594 -19.29 -10.66 2.14
CA ASN A 594 -19.00 -11.93 1.47
C ASN A 594 -20.29 -12.77 1.37
N PRO A 595 -20.30 -13.87 0.60
CA PRO A 595 -21.53 -14.67 0.41
C PRO A 595 -22.20 -15.21 1.68
N GLU A 596 -21.48 -15.28 2.81
CA GLU A 596 -21.97 -15.86 4.06
C GLU A 596 -22.21 -14.82 5.16
N GLY A 597 -21.82 -13.55 4.95
CA GLY A 597 -21.95 -12.46 5.91
C GLY A 597 -20.91 -11.37 5.63
N HIS A 598 -20.13 -11.03 6.65
CA HIS A 598 -19.12 -9.95 6.54
C HIS A 598 -17.77 -10.42 7.09
N HIS A 599 -16.75 -9.62 6.83
CA HIS A 599 -15.47 -9.75 7.53
C HIS A 599 -14.82 -8.38 7.71
N TYR A 600 -14.00 -8.29 8.75
CA TYR A 600 -13.29 -7.09 9.15
C TYR A 600 -11.80 -7.39 9.25
N PHE A 601 -10.97 -6.51 8.72
CA PHE A 601 -9.60 -6.38 9.20
C PHE A 601 -9.61 -5.30 10.28
N ILE A 602 -9.10 -5.63 11.47
CA ILE A 602 -9.11 -4.75 12.66
C ILE A 602 -7.67 -4.61 13.12
N SER A 603 -7.20 -3.37 13.32
CA SER A 603 -5.88 -3.07 13.83
C SER A 603 -5.93 -2.08 14.99
N ASN A 604 -5.14 -2.34 16.01
CA ASN A 604 -4.94 -1.44 17.14
C ASN A 604 -3.73 -0.54 16.88
N LEU A 605 -3.95 0.53 16.14
CA LEU A 605 -2.95 1.56 15.83
C LEU A 605 -2.93 2.67 16.89
N THR A 606 -3.03 2.30 18.18
CA THR A 606 -3.07 3.23 19.31
C THR A 606 -2.06 2.86 20.39
N PRO A 607 -1.73 3.75 21.33
CA PRO A 607 -0.87 3.41 22.45
C PRO A 607 -1.53 2.50 23.48
N ASP A 608 -2.86 2.31 23.46
CA ASP A 608 -3.60 1.62 24.51
C ASP A 608 -3.95 0.19 24.10
N ASP A 609 -3.86 -0.72 25.07
CA ASP A 609 -4.36 -2.08 24.91
C ASP A 609 -5.89 -2.07 25.03
N VAL A 610 -6.57 -2.86 24.19
CA VAL A 610 -8.04 -2.94 24.17
C VAL A 610 -8.48 -4.32 24.65
N ASP A 611 -9.46 -4.35 25.55
CA ASP A 611 -10.22 -5.55 25.96
C ASP A 611 -11.67 -5.14 26.23
N ALA A 612 -12.54 -5.33 25.23
CA ALA A 612 -13.90 -4.84 25.31
C ALA A 612 -14.90 -5.69 24.52
N TYR A 613 -16.15 -5.68 24.93
CA TYR A 613 -17.28 -6.19 24.17
C TYR A 613 -17.78 -5.11 23.20
N ILE A 614 -17.62 -5.32 21.92
CA ILE A 614 -17.85 -4.33 20.86
C ILE A 614 -19.09 -4.70 20.06
N ALA A 615 -19.98 -3.75 19.85
CA ALA A 615 -21.09 -3.87 18.91
C ALA A 615 -20.57 -3.64 17.49
N LEU A 616 -20.86 -4.56 16.57
CA LEU A 616 -20.55 -4.41 15.17
C LEU A 616 -21.64 -3.62 14.44
N GLY A 617 -21.29 -2.95 13.36
CA GLY A 617 -22.25 -2.29 12.49
C GLY A 617 -23.21 -3.25 11.76
N VAL A 618 -22.91 -4.55 11.78
CA VAL A 618 -23.72 -5.60 11.15
C VAL A 618 -24.42 -6.47 12.20
N ASN A 619 -25.59 -7.02 11.83
CA ASN A 619 -26.41 -7.87 12.70
C ASN A 619 -26.18 -9.38 12.45
N ASP A 620 -24.93 -9.76 12.24
CA ASP A 620 -24.56 -11.15 12.05
C ASP A 620 -24.54 -11.90 13.40
N SER A 621 -24.93 -13.17 13.41
CA SER A 621 -25.21 -13.90 14.64
C SER A 621 -24.01 -14.65 15.22
N ASN A 622 -23.03 -14.96 14.40
CA ASN A 622 -21.87 -15.78 14.76
C ASN A 622 -20.58 -15.19 14.17
N ALA A 623 -19.45 -15.53 14.78
CA ALA A 623 -18.16 -14.98 14.34
C ALA A 623 -17.02 -15.97 14.54
N LEU A 624 -15.93 -15.77 13.76
CA LEU A 624 -14.64 -16.40 13.90
C LEU A 624 -13.53 -15.35 13.84
N PHE A 625 -12.51 -15.54 14.66
CA PHE A 625 -11.24 -14.83 14.53
C PHE A 625 -10.27 -15.61 13.67
N TYR A 626 -9.54 -14.87 12.84
CA TYR A 626 -8.41 -15.35 12.06
C TYR A 626 -7.20 -14.47 12.42
N ASN A 627 -6.19 -15.08 13.01
CA ASN A 627 -4.97 -14.35 13.39
C ASN A 627 -3.98 -14.35 12.22
N PRO A 628 -3.72 -13.23 11.54
CA PRO A 628 -2.84 -13.21 10.38
C PRO A 628 -1.35 -13.45 10.73
N MET A 629 -0.94 -13.19 11.99
CA MET A 629 0.43 -13.45 12.44
C MET A 629 0.69 -14.96 12.60
N THR A 630 -0.24 -15.70 13.22
CA THR A 630 -0.04 -17.12 13.55
C THR A 630 -0.74 -18.08 12.58
N GLY A 631 -1.82 -17.64 11.92
CA GLY A 631 -2.68 -18.49 11.11
C GLY A 631 -3.78 -19.19 11.89
N ASP A 632 -3.89 -18.94 13.18
CA ASP A 632 -4.90 -19.56 14.03
C ASP A 632 -6.31 -19.09 13.71
N ILE A 633 -7.27 -20.01 13.86
CA ILE A 633 -8.71 -19.74 13.74
C ILE A 633 -9.36 -20.10 15.07
N THR A 634 -10.14 -19.17 15.65
CA THR A 634 -10.75 -19.36 16.97
C THR A 634 -12.16 -18.77 17.04
N TYR A 635 -13.00 -19.29 17.96
CA TYR A 635 -14.30 -18.70 18.26
C TYR A 635 -14.18 -17.57 19.27
N PRO A 636 -14.63 -16.34 18.95
CA PRO A 636 -14.69 -15.26 19.95
C PRO A 636 -15.80 -15.49 20.96
N LYS A 637 -15.68 -14.90 22.16
CA LYS A 637 -16.81 -14.74 23.08
C LYS A 637 -17.78 -13.68 22.53
N CYS A 638 -19.05 -14.07 22.43
CA CYS A 638 -20.14 -13.16 22.07
C CYS A 638 -21.13 -13.06 23.24
N GLN A 639 -21.53 -11.85 23.60
CA GLN A 639 -22.49 -11.58 24.65
C GLN A 639 -23.39 -10.41 24.28
N ASN A 640 -24.70 -10.59 24.34
CA ASN A 640 -25.69 -9.54 24.05
C ASN A 640 -25.48 -8.87 22.67
N GLY A 641 -25.17 -9.66 21.65
CA GLY A 641 -24.90 -9.15 20.28
C GLY A 641 -23.57 -8.41 20.13
N ARG A 642 -22.68 -8.48 21.11
CA ARG A 642 -21.34 -7.87 21.08
C ARG A 642 -20.27 -8.96 21.05
N VAL A 643 -19.17 -8.69 20.36
CA VAL A 643 -17.99 -9.55 20.25
C VAL A 643 -16.89 -9.01 21.16
N ARG A 644 -16.30 -9.86 22.03
CA ARG A 644 -15.13 -9.45 22.82
C ARG A 644 -13.91 -9.38 21.92
N ILE A 645 -13.29 -8.23 21.85
CA ILE A 645 -12.03 -7.99 21.13
C ILE A 645 -10.97 -7.65 22.17
N GLN A 646 -9.85 -8.38 22.11
CA GLN A 646 -8.71 -8.18 23.01
C GLN A 646 -7.45 -8.08 22.16
N LEU A 647 -6.89 -6.87 22.04
CA LEU A 647 -5.71 -6.57 21.23
C LEU A 647 -4.74 -5.70 22.02
N TYR A 648 -3.47 -6.08 22.03
CA TYR A 648 -2.41 -5.18 22.47
C TYR A 648 -2.20 -4.04 21.46
N SER A 649 -1.57 -2.95 21.94
CA SER A 649 -1.06 -1.89 21.06
C SER A 649 -0.18 -2.47 19.95
N GLY A 650 -0.50 -2.19 18.69
CA GLY A 650 0.19 -2.69 17.50
C GLY A 650 -0.29 -4.06 16.96
N GLU A 651 -1.21 -4.73 17.64
CA GLU A 651 -1.80 -5.99 17.13
C GLU A 651 -2.93 -5.77 16.14
N SER A 652 -3.16 -6.77 15.30
CA SER A 652 -4.28 -6.82 14.35
C SER A 652 -4.88 -8.22 14.27
N ILE A 653 -6.16 -8.28 13.92
CA ILE A 653 -6.92 -9.52 13.76
C ILE A 653 -7.96 -9.39 12.65
N ILE A 654 -8.32 -10.50 12.06
CA ILE A 654 -9.44 -10.56 11.11
C ILE A 654 -10.62 -11.21 11.85
N LEU A 655 -11.77 -10.53 11.80
CA LEU A 655 -13.04 -11.01 12.31
C LEU A 655 -13.95 -11.33 11.13
N ARG A 656 -14.37 -12.57 11.00
CA ARG A 656 -15.39 -12.99 10.02
C ARG A 656 -16.70 -13.24 10.75
N THR A 657 -17.78 -12.67 10.24
CA THR A 657 -19.13 -12.83 10.78
C THR A 657 -20.03 -13.57 9.78
N PHE A 658 -21.07 -14.22 10.28
CA PHE A 658 -21.97 -15.06 9.51
C PHE A 658 -23.41 -14.63 9.72
N ALA A 659 -24.11 -14.33 8.63
CA ALA A 659 -25.54 -14.05 8.64
C ALA A 659 -26.33 -15.31 8.96
N GLN A 660 -27.35 -15.18 9.81
CA GLN A 660 -28.36 -16.22 10.11
C GLN A 660 -27.85 -17.65 10.40
N GLY A 661 -27.05 -17.79 11.45
CA GLY A 661 -26.92 -19.10 12.12
C GLY A 661 -25.98 -20.12 11.49
N ASN A 662 -25.31 -19.79 10.42
CA ASN A 662 -24.44 -20.69 9.65
C ASN A 662 -22.97 -20.65 10.07
N VAL A 663 -22.65 -20.71 11.35
CA VAL A 663 -21.28 -21.13 11.69
C VAL A 663 -21.22 -22.63 11.55
N PRO A 664 -20.43 -23.16 10.61
CA PRO A 664 -20.21 -24.59 10.56
C PRO A 664 -19.57 -25.05 11.88
N SER A 665 -20.23 -25.89 12.65
CA SER A 665 -19.61 -26.48 13.83
C SER A 665 -18.49 -27.42 13.37
N SER A 666 -17.25 -27.02 13.59
CA SER A 666 -16.10 -27.92 13.43
C SER A 666 -15.54 -28.18 14.82
N GLU A 667 -15.44 -29.45 15.19
CA GLU A 667 -14.74 -29.92 16.38
C GLU A 667 -13.25 -29.50 16.42
N LYS A 668 -12.75 -28.93 15.33
CA LYS A 668 -11.35 -28.51 15.15
C LYS A 668 -11.05 -27.05 15.50
N VAL A 669 -12.07 -26.19 15.69
CA VAL A 669 -11.88 -24.77 16.05
C VAL A 669 -12.06 -24.60 17.53
N SER A 670 -11.02 -24.14 18.23
CA SER A 670 -11.05 -23.88 19.68
C SER A 670 -11.67 -22.51 20.01
N GLN A 671 -12.08 -22.34 21.27
CA GLN A 671 -12.43 -21.03 21.79
C GLN A 671 -11.21 -20.11 21.77
N HIS A 672 -11.44 -18.82 21.50
CA HIS A 672 -10.36 -17.83 21.56
C HIS A 672 -9.82 -17.74 23.00
N PRO A 673 -8.52 -17.93 23.20
CA PRO A 673 -7.95 -17.96 24.53
C PRO A 673 -7.71 -16.54 25.04
N TYR A 674 -8.75 -15.94 25.62
CA TYR A 674 -8.63 -14.60 26.20
C TYR A 674 -7.68 -14.60 27.40
N ARG A 675 -6.93 -13.51 27.52
CA ARG A 675 -6.07 -13.26 28.67
C ARG A 675 -6.93 -12.80 29.83
N GLY A 676 -7.14 -13.66 30.78
CA GLY A 676 -7.79 -13.35 32.07
C GLY A 676 -6.79 -12.77 33.08
N ALA A 677 -7.00 -13.04 34.35
CA ALA A 677 -6.11 -12.58 35.38
C ALA A 677 -4.67 -13.10 35.21
N MET A 678 -3.70 -12.22 35.30
CA MET A 678 -2.29 -12.59 35.36
C MET A 678 -2.00 -13.27 36.70
N LEU A 679 -1.53 -14.53 36.65
CA LEU A 679 -1.19 -15.32 37.81
C LEU A 679 0.30 -15.32 38.14
N ARG A 680 1.14 -15.28 37.10
CA ARG A 680 2.61 -15.30 37.25
C ARG A 680 3.25 -14.40 36.21
N ASP A 681 4.31 -13.73 36.62
CA ASP A 681 5.22 -12.98 35.77
C ASP A 681 6.65 -13.38 36.18
N VAL A 682 7.28 -14.22 35.39
CA VAL A 682 8.59 -14.81 35.72
C VAL A 682 9.63 -14.26 34.76
N GLU A 683 10.57 -13.50 35.28
CA GLU A 683 11.74 -13.05 34.55
C GLU A 683 12.72 -14.20 34.33
N LEU A 684 13.21 -14.34 33.12
CA LEU A 684 14.23 -15.33 32.76
C LEU A 684 15.63 -14.73 32.95
N LEU A 685 16.46 -15.43 33.71
CA LEU A 685 17.81 -15.02 34.05
C LEU A 685 18.87 -16.02 33.52
N HIS A 686 20.16 -15.70 33.71
CA HIS A 686 21.31 -16.53 33.36
C HIS A 686 21.35 -16.88 31.87
N TRP A 687 21.52 -15.87 31.07
CA TRP A 687 21.62 -15.98 29.62
C TRP A 687 23.04 -16.19 29.15
N SER A 688 23.18 -16.84 28.00
CA SER A 688 24.39 -16.94 27.23
C SER A 688 24.16 -16.44 25.82
N LEU A 689 24.92 -15.48 25.33
CA LEU A 689 24.91 -15.00 23.97
C LEU A 689 26.04 -15.63 23.17
N THR A 690 25.75 -16.16 21.99
CA THR A 690 26.71 -16.61 21.00
C THR A 690 26.39 -16.01 19.64
N PHE A 691 27.39 -15.88 18.77
CA PHE A 691 27.20 -15.53 17.36
C PHE A 691 27.57 -16.78 16.53
N PRO A 692 26.58 -17.57 16.11
CA PRO A 692 26.80 -18.83 15.41
C PRO A 692 27.50 -18.60 14.07
N LYS A 693 28.59 -19.35 13.80
CA LYS A 693 29.22 -19.42 12.48
C LYS A 693 28.21 -20.07 11.51
N GLY A 694 28.05 -19.49 10.33
CA GLY A 694 27.28 -20.10 9.23
C GLY A 694 25.77 -19.89 9.23
N ILE A 695 25.19 -19.04 10.10
CA ILE A 695 23.95 -18.37 9.73
C ILE A 695 24.35 -17.38 8.65
N LYS A 696 24.38 -17.86 7.41
CA LYS A 696 24.62 -17.02 6.25
C LYS A 696 23.55 -15.95 6.27
N MET A 697 23.91 -14.73 6.60
CA MET A 697 23.23 -13.58 6.07
C MET A 697 23.44 -13.70 4.56
N ASN A 698 22.38 -13.59 3.76
CA ASN A 698 22.53 -13.66 2.30
C ASN A 698 23.52 -12.59 1.75
N ALA A 699 23.94 -11.68 2.61
CA ALA A 699 24.96 -10.67 2.40
C ALA A 699 26.44 -11.17 2.47
N ASP A 700 26.68 -12.39 2.96
CA ASP A 700 28.04 -12.84 3.29
C ASP A 700 28.77 -13.56 2.13
N ASN A 701 28.33 -13.41 0.89
CA ASN A 701 28.95 -14.15 -0.21
C ASN A 701 30.42 -13.78 -0.48
N ASN A 702 30.96 -12.64 0.03
CA ASN A 702 32.32 -12.21 -0.25
C ASN A 702 33.02 -11.46 0.89
N ASP A 703 32.51 -11.43 2.10
CA ASP A 703 33.25 -10.82 3.20
C ASP A 703 34.28 -11.84 3.76
N THR A 704 35.41 -11.95 3.05
CA THR A 704 36.58 -12.67 3.54
C THR A 704 37.16 -12.03 4.80
N ASP A 705 36.68 -10.84 5.17
CA ASP A 705 37.15 -10.09 6.34
C ASP A 705 36.20 -10.17 7.54
N SER A 706 34.93 -10.58 7.36
CA SER A 706 34.02 -10.92 8.47
C SER A 706 34.39 -12.25 9.15
N SER A 707 35.38 -12.96 8.61
CA SER A 707 36.08 -14.05 9.27
C SER A 707 36.94 -13.58 10.47
N GLN A 708 36.71 -12.38 11.00
CA GLN A 708 37.23 -12.10 12.33
C GLN A 708 36.74 -13.18 13.26
N ASN A 709 37.59 -14.05 13.61
CA ASN A 709 37.55 -15.18 14.49
C ASN A 709 36.66 -15.01 15.72
N PHE A 710 35.35 -14.80 15.53
CA PHE A 710 34.43 -15.10 16.57
C PHE A 710 34.38 -16.62 16.70
N THR A 711 35.33 -17.17 17.44
CA THR A 711 35.12 -18.44 18.10
C THR A 711 33.75 -18.39 18.74
N ALA A 712 33.06 -19.53 18.84
CA ALA A 712 31.76 -19.65 19.51
C ALA A 712 31.89 -19.33 21.02
N THR A 713 32.45 -18.15 21.34
CA THR A 713 32.66 -17.68 22.69
C THR A 713 31.29 -17.37 23.27
N GLN A 714 30.93 -18.09 24.29
CA GLN A 714 29.74 -17.82 25.07
C GLN A 714 29.95 -16.57 25.92
N ILE A 715 29.08 -15.59 25.75
CA ILE A 715 29.09 -14.38 26.57
C ILE A 715 28.00 -14.55 27.64
N PRO A 716 28.40 -14.90 28.89
CA PRO A 716 27.41 -15.04 29.98
C PRO A 716 26.88 -13.68 30.41
N MET A 717 25.60 -13.62 30.75
CA MET A 717 24.92 -12.43 31.27
C MET A 717 23.77 -12.81 32.17
N GLU A 718 23.55 -12.04 33.20
CA GLU A 718 22.41 -12.26 34.11
C GLU A 718 21.09 -11.97 33.43
N GLN A 719 21.02 -10.84 32.71
CA GLN A 719 19.89 -10.39 31.92
C GLN A 719 20.37 -10.00 30.50
N PRO A 720 19.51 -10.11 29.48
CA PRO A 720 19.87 -9.60 28.17
C PRO A 720 20.15 -8.09 28.19
N ARG A 721 21.14 -7.67 27.42
CA ARG A 721 21.51 -6.27 27.21
C ARG A 721 21.97 -6.06 25.77
N SER A 722 21.99 -4.81 25.35
CA SER A 722 22.39 -4.43 23.99
C SER A 722 23.80 -4.92 23.64
N TRP A 723 24.01 -5.34 22.40
CA TRP A 723 25.36 -5.65 21.89
C TRP A 723 26.28 -4.43 21.95
N THR A 724 25.71 -3.21 21.83
CA THR A 724 26.47 -1.97 21.94
C THR A 724 27.11 -1.75 23.32
N GLU A 725 26.66 -2.50 24.34
CA GLU A 725 27.20 -2.47 25.69
C GLU A 725 28.28 -3.55 25.94
N LEU A 726 28.52 -4.45 24.96
CA LEU A 726 29.45 -5.56 25.09
C LEU A 726 30.86 -5.21 24.60
N GLY A 727 31.03 -4.06 23.96
CA GLY A 727 32.29 -3.57 23.41
C GLY A 727 32.21 -3.20 21.94
N GLU A 728 33.23 -2.51 21.44
CA GLU A 728 33.24 -1.92 20.11
C GLU A 728 33.07 -2.96 18.98
N SER A 729 33.74 -4.11 19.10
CA SER A 729 33.62 -5.21 18.13
C SER A 729 32.20 -5.76 17.97
N TYR A 730 31.37 -5.68 19.00
CA TYR A 730 29.97 -6.09 18.95
C TYR A 730 29.04 -4.96 18.48
N THR A 731 29.42 -3.72 18.75
CA THR A 731 28.65 -2.53 18.36
C THR A 731 28.49 -2.42 16.85
N THR A 732 29.55 -2.73 16.10
CA THR A 732 29.60 -2.53 14.63
C THR A 732 29.16 -3.76 13.84
N GLN A 733 28.74 -4.82 14.52
CA GLN A 733 28.31 -6.05 13.85
C GLN A 733 26.93 -5.93 13.21
N MET A 734 26.82 -6.50 12.02
CA MET A 734 25.58 -6.89 11.37
C MET A 734 25.48 -8.41 11.48
N ALA A 735 24.61 -8.92 12.36
CA ALA A 735 24.63 -10.33 12.73
C ALA A 735 23.28 -10.87 13.22
N THR A 736 23.22 -12.19 13.35
CA THR A 736 22.20 -12.87 14.16
C THR A 736 22.86 -13.46 15.40
N GLY A 737 22.49 -12.94 16.57
CA GLY A 737 22.95 -13.45 17.86
C GLY A 737 21.95 -14.46 18.45
N CYS A 738 22.46 -15.56 19.00
CA CYS A 738 21.67 -16.58 19.69
C CYS A 738 21.78 -16.41 21.20
N TYR A 739 20.70 -16.02 21.84
CA TYR A 739 20.53 -15.98 23.30
C TYR A 739 19.97 -17.30 23.80
N THR A 740 20.64 -17.95 24.74
CA THR A 740 20.22 -19.23 25.30
C THR A 740 20.05 -19.11 26.81
N THR A 741 18.93 -19.61 27.32
CA THR A 741 18.71 -19.80 28.75
C THR A 741 17.92 -21.07 29.03
N ASN A 742 17.90 -21.51 30.28
CA ASN A 742 17.13 -22.64 30.74
C ASN A 742 16.16 -22.18 31.84
N PHE A 743 14.95 -22.71 31.80
CA PHE A 743 13.96 -22.49 32.85
C PHE A 743 13.27 -23.80 33.23
N THR A 744 12.77 -23.85 34.49
CA THR A 744 12.14 -25.05 34.99
C THR A 744 10.63 -24.79 35.19
N VAL A 745 9.81 -25.71 34.69
CA VAL A 745 8.36 -25.70 34.81
C VAL A 745 7.92 -26.75 35.84
N SER A 746 7.23 -26.30 36.86
CA SER A 746 6.50 -27.19 37.78
C SER A 746 5.03 -27.23 37.32
N ARG A 747 4.62 -28.35 36.71
CA ARG A 747 3.22 -28.52 36.30
C ARG A 747 2.38 -28.95 37.51
N ASP A 748 1.47 -28.07 37.84
CA ASP A 748 0.37 -28.31 38.79
C ASP A 748 -0.95 -28.01 38.08
N LYS A 749 -2.08 -28.24 38.73
CA LYS A 749 -3.41 -27.94 38.18
C LYS A 749 -3.59 -26.46 37.79
N GLN A 750 -2.92 -25.56 38.49
CA GLN A 750 -2.97 -24.13 38.21
C GLN A 750 -2.18 -23.80 36.95
N PHE A 751 -1.02 -24.43 36.73
CA PHE A 751 -0.22 -24.28 35.56
C PHE A 751 -0.97 -24.75 34.28
N ASP A 752 -1.61 -25.93 34.39
CA ASP A 752 -2.33 -26.52 33.24
C ASP A 752 -3.62 -25.74 32.88
N ALA A 753 -4.13 -24.89 33.78
CA ALA A 753 -5.25 -23.98 33.55
C ALA A 753 -4.85 -22.62 32.98
N CYS A 754 -3.55 -22.39 32.75
CA CYS A 754 -3.01 -21.13 32.26
C CYS A 754 -2.51 -21.23 30.80
N ARG A 755 -2.51 -20.07 30.16
CA ARG A 755 -1.74 -19.83 28.95
C ARG A 755 -0.43 -19.12 29.32
N HIS A 756 0.67 -19.54 28.71
CA HIS A 756 2.01 -19.03 29.00
C HIS A 756 2.54 -18.28 27.79
N ILE A 757 2.70 -16.99 27.93
CA ILE A 757 3.18 -16.09 26.89
C ILE A 757 4.64 -15.74 27.18
N LEU A 758 5.50 -16.03 26.22
CA LEU A 758 6.86 -15.50 26.23
C LEU A 758 6.81 -14.05 25.72
N ASP A 759 7.27 -13.13 26.55
CA ASP A 759 7.42 -11.71 26.24
C ASP A 759 8.91 -11.39 26.15
N LEU A 760 9.39 -11.09 24.93
CA LEU A 760 10.78 -10.75 24.68
C LEU A 760 11.09 -9.27 24.99
N GLY A 761 10.05 -8.45 25.19
CA GLY A 761 10.18 -7.02 25.45
C GLY A 761 10.76 -6.27 24.26
N ASP A 762 11.89 -5.57 24.46
CA ASP A 762 12.56 -4.76 23.43
C ASP A 762 13.52 -5.61 22.59
N VAL A 763 13.11 -5.96 21.39
CA VAL A 763 13.87 -6.72 20.39
C VAL A 763 14.35 -5.81 19.26
N ARG A 764 15.63 -5.88 18.96
CA ARG A 764 16.29 -5.08 17.91
C ARG A 764 16.98 -5.98 16.89
N GLU A 765 16.28 -6.47 15.77
CA GLU A 765 14.95 -5.98 15.35
C GLU A 765 13.94 -7.13 15.13
N SER A 766 14.39 -8.34 14.81
CA SER A 766 13.53 -9.52 14.65
C SER A 766 14.03 -10.68 15.46
N ALA A 767 13.14 -11.57 15.88
CA ALA A 767 13.50 -12.70 16.73
C ALA A 767 12.88 -14.01 16.24
N ARG A 768 13.72 -15.05 16.09
CA ARG A 768 13.27 -16.41 15.88
C ARG A 768 13.38 -17.17 17.20
N VAL A 769 12.26 -17.72 17.66
CA VAL A 769 12.14 -18.39 18.96
C VAL A 769 12.16 -19.89 18.81
N VAL A 770 13.04 -20.55 19.54
CA VAL A 770 13.20 -22.01 19.55
C VAL A 770 13.08 -22.50 21.00
N ILE A 771 12.19 -23.46 21.24
CA ILE A 771 12.02 -24.10 22.56
C ILE A 771 12.27 -25.60 22.43
N ASN A 772 13.16 -26.13 23.27
CA ASN A 772 13.53 -27.54 23.27
C ASN A 772 13.95 -28.07 21.86
N GLY A 773 14.65 -27.24 21.10
CA GLY A 773 15.13 -27.54 19.74
C GLY A 773 14.08 -27.40 18.64
N LYS A 774 12.84 -27.02 18.96
CA LYS A 774 11.79 -26.77 17.98
C LYS A 774 11.57 -25.27 17.76
N GLU A 775 11.63 -24.81 16.53
CA GLU A 775 11.22 -23.46 16.17
C GLU A 775 9.70 -23.30 16.34
N ILE A 776 9.27 -22.24 17.01
CA ILE A 776 7.88 -22.00 17.35
C ILE A 776 7.33 -20.69 16.80
N ALA A 777 8.16 -19.68 16.60
CA ALA A 777 7.74 -18.39 16.08
C ALA A 777 8.90 -17.60 15.46
N THR A 778 8.59 -16.80 14.45
CA THR A 778 9.43 -15.70 13.96
C THR A 778 8.69 -14.40 14.22
N LEU A 779 9.19 -13.59 15.14
CA LEU A 779 8.61 -12.32 15.58
C LEU A 779 9.34 -11.17 14.89
N PHE A 780 8.60 -10.36 14.15
CA PHE A 780 9.14 -9.24 13.38
C PHE A 780 8.50 -7.89 13.72
N ALA A 781 7.49 -7.87 14.60
CA ALA A 781 6.77 -6.66 14.97
C ALA A 781 6.41 -6.64 16.44
N VAL A 782 6.19 -5.46 16.98
CA VAL A 782 5.67 -5.24 18.34
C VAL A 782 4.20 -5.67 18.44
N PRO A 783 3.77 -6.23 19.59
CA PRO A 783 4.61 -6.68 20.70
C PRO A 783 5.34 -7.99 20.38
N PHE A 784 6.61 -8.10 20.77
CA PHE A 784 7.41 -9.30 20.53
C PHE A 784 7.04 -10.41 21.51
N ARG A 785 5.89 -11.05 21.27
CA ARG A 785 5.28 -12.06 22.15
C ARG A 785 4.84 -13.29 21.37
N CYS A 786 4.94 -14.46 21.99
CA CYS A 786 4.38 -15.70 21.44
C CYS A 786 3.86 -16.62 22.52
N ASP A 787 2.86 -17.43 22.18
CA ASP A 787 2.35 -18.48 23.06
C ASP A 787 3.29 -19.67 23.07
N ILE A 788 3.80 -19.99 24.26
CA ILE A 788 4.69 -21.12 24.45
C ILE A 788 4.01 -22.32 25.13
N THR A 789 2.73 -22.20 25.49
CA THR A 789 1.97 -23.21 26.22
C THR A 789 2.08 -24.61 25.62
N PRO A 790 1.90 -24.81 24.28
CA PRO A 790 1.99 -26.15 23.70
C PRO A 790 3.42 -26.69 23.55
N HIS A 791 4.45 -25.88 23.82
CA HIS A 791 5.86 -26.20 23.54
C HIS A 791 6.70 -26.44 24.80
N ILE A 792 6.19 -26.08 25.97
CA ILE A 792 6.88 -26.25 27.26
C ILE A 792 6.51 -27.59 27.90
N LYS A 793 7.47 -28.22 28.54
CA LYS A 793 7.32 -29.51 29.24
C LYS A 793 7.58 -29.36 30.75
N LYS A 794 7.09 -30.32 31.52
CA LYS A 794 7.42 -30.41 32.97
C LYS A 794 8.93 -30.61 33.15
N GLY A 795 9.53 -29.92 34.11
CA GLY A 795 10.97 -29.94 34.34
C GLY A 795 11.72 -28.91 33.54
N LYS A 796 12.94 -29.21 33.15
CA LYS A 796 13.85 -28.31 32.48
C LYS A 796 13.44 -28.10 31.01
N ASN A 797 13.37 -26.83 30.59
CA ASN A 797 13.19 -26.39 29.22
C ASN A 797 14.37 -25.52 28.80
N GLU A 798 14.78 -25.61 27.54
CA GLU A 798 15.76 -24.74 26.93
C GLU A 798 15.04 -23.77 26.01
N LEU A 799 15.35 -22.47 26.14
CA LEU A 799 14.92 -21.40 25.25
C LEU A 799 16.11 -20.84 24.51
N GLN A 800 16.01 -20.78 23.18
CA GLN A 800 16.93 -20.09 22.31
C GLN A 800 16.19 -19.00 21.53
N VAL A 801 16.72 -17.78 21.54
CA VAL A 801 16.19 -16.63 20.82
C VAL A 801 17.26 -16.10 19.88
N TYR A 802 17.03 -16.27 18.58
CA TYR A 802 17.94 -15.78 17.53
C TYR A 802 17.49 -14.38 17.13
N VAL A 803 18.25 -13.36 17.47
CA VAL A 803 17.92 -11.96 17.18
C VAL A 803 18.80 -11.46 16.04
N THR A 804 18.14 -10.92 15.00
CA THR A 804 18.81 -10.29 13.85
C THR A 804 18.67 -8.78 13.95
N ASN A 805 19.80 -8.07 13.90
CA ASN A 805 19.83 -6.60 14.00
C ASN A 805 19.80 -5.90 12.64
N LEU A 806 19.77 -4.56 12.66
CA LEU A 806 19.90 -3.72 11.48
C LEU A 806 21.36 -3.57 11.02
N PRO A 807 21.54 -3.24 9.72
CA PRO A 807 22.86 -2.95 9.17
C PRO A 807 23.41 -1.55 9.52
N ALA A 808 22.63 -0.72 10.24
CA ALA A 808 22.95 0.69 10.51
C ALA A 808 24.34 0.92 11.13
N ASN A 809 24.72 0.11 12.13
CA ASN A 809 25.99 0.27 12.79
C ASN A 809 27.17 -0.17 11.90
N ARG A 810 26.97 -1.19 11.06
CA ARG A 810 27.97 -1.68 10.10
C ARG A 810 28.26 -0.62 9.04
N ILE A 811 27.22 -0.06 8.42
CA ILE A 811 27.40 0.95 7.37
C ILE A 811 28.03 2.23 7.92
N ALA A 812 27.67 2.62 9.15
CA ALA A 812 28.29 3.75 9.83
C ALA A 812 29.78 3.53 10.06
N GLN A 813 30.18 2.33 10.42
CA GLN A 813 31.61 1.98 10.58
C GLN A 813 32.33 1.99 9.24
N MET A 814 31.75 1.41 8.18
CA MET A 814 32.35 1.44 6.84
C MET A 814 32.61 2.88 6.36
N ASP A 815 31.64 3.80 6.61
CA ASP A 815 31.84 5.22 6.28
C ASP A 815 32.97 5.86 7.10
N ARG A 816 33.09 5.54 8.41
CA ARG A 816 34.19 6.01 9.27
C ARG A 816 35.54 5.50 8.82
N ASP A 817 35.61 4.23 8.37
CA ASP A 817 36.82 3.58 7.89
C ASP A 817 37.18 3.98 6.43
N GLY A 818 36.33 4.81 5.79
CA GLY A 818 36.55 5.28 4.44
C GLY A 818 36.42 4.19 3.36
N VAL A 819 35.64 3.13 3.65
CA VAL A 819 35.34 2.07 2.68
C VAL A 819 34.46 2.64 1.57
N GLU A 820 34.93 2.51 0.33
CA GLU A 820 34.17 2.94 -0.82
C GLU A 820 33.15 1.88 -1.25
N TRP A 821 31.89 2.10 -0.90
CA TRP A 821 30.78 1.20 -1.21
C TRP A 821 29.70 1.85 -2.10
N ARG A 822 29.71 3.22 -2.22
CA ARG A 822 28.70 3.96 -3.00
C ARG A 822 29.07 3.92 -4.48
N LYS A 823 28.28 3.21 -5.27
CA LYS A 823 28.50 3.00 -6.70
C LYS A 823 27.32 3.52 -7.54
N PHE A 824 26.90 4.75 -7.26
CA PHE A 824 25.77 5.35 -7.99
C PHE A 824 26.27 6.37 -9.01
N LYS A 825 25.78 6.27 -10.24
CA LYS A 825 26.21 7.08 -11.37
C LYS A 825 25.61 8.49 -11.36
N GLU A 826 24.31 8.57 -11.22
CA GLU A 826 23.56 9.81 -11.33
C GLU A 826 23.34 10.49 -9.97
N ILE A 827 23.01 9.69 -8.97
CA ILE A 827 22.70 10.19 -7.64
C ILE A 827 23.40 9.33 -6.60
N ASN A 828 24.15 9.97 -5.72
CA ASN A 828 24.70 9.28 -4.55
C ASN A 828 23.55 8.98 -3.58
N VAL A 829 23.80 8.06 -2.66
CA VAL A 829 22.88 7.83 -1.55
C VAL A 829 22.66 9.14 -0.81
N VAL A 830 21.41 9.53 -0.73
CA VAL A 830 20.95 10.74 -0.07
C VAL A 830 20.15 10.39 1.18
N ASP A 831 20.07 11.34 2.11
CA ASP A 831 19.20 11.24 3.29
C ASP A 831 17.76 11.63 2.96
N LEU A 832 16.87 11.57 3.95
CA LEU A 832 15.45 11.98 3.86
C LEU A 832 15.24 13.40 3.34
N ASN A 833 16.25 14.26 3.44
CA ASN A 833 16.21 15.65 2.99
C ASN A 833 16.87 15.84 1.62
N TYR A 834 17.15 14.75 0.91
CA TYR A 834 17.85 14.73 -0.39
C TYR A 834 19.25 15.35 -0.34
N LYS A 835 19.92 15.29 0.84
CA LYS A 835 21.33 15.65 1.01
C LYS A 835 22.18 14.38 1.01
N LYS A 836 23.46 14.51 0.60
CA LYS A 836 24.39 13.38 0.63
C LYS A 836 24.41 12.75 2.03
N SER A 837 24.14 11.46 2.11
CA SER A 837 24.11 10.71 3.37
C SER A 837 25.48 10.73 4.05
N ARG A 838 25.48 10.95 5.35
CA ARG A 838 26.63 10.96 6.24
C ARG A 838 26.40 9.94 7.34
N TYR A 839 26.66 8.67 7.03
CA TYR A 839 26.47 7.58 8.01
C TYR A 839 27.59 7.55 9.06
N ASP A 840 28.76 8.10 8.76
CA ASP A 840 29.87 8.27 9.69
C ASP A 840 29.50 8.99 10.99
N ILE A 841 28.53 9.93 10.92
CA ILE A 841 28.06 10.69 12.09
C ILE A 841 26.98 9.98 12.91
N TRP A 842 26.50 8.83 12.47
CA TRP A 842 25.44 8.11 13.18
C TRP A 842 25.94 7.58 14.53
N HIS A 843 25.14 7.81 15.57
CA HIS A 843 25.32 7.11 16.84
C HIS A 843 24.90 5.65 16.69
N PRO A 844 25.55 4.73 17.39
CA PRO A 844 25.16 3.33 17.38
C PRO A 844 23.70 3.14 17.78
N VAL A 845 22.98 2.33 17.00
CA VAL A 845 21.62 1.89 17.37
C VAL A 845 21.72 0.63 18.23
N PRO A 846 20.87 0.48 19.24
CA PRO A 846 20.83 -0.74 20.05
C PRO A 846 20.61 -1.99 19.18
N SER A 847 21.17 -3.11 19.58
CA SER A 847 21.08 -4.39 18.87
C SER A 847 20.85 -5.52 19.86
N GLY A 848 20.11 -6.56 19.46
CA GLY A 848 19.84 -7.73 20.30
C GLY A 848 18.60 -7.58 21.20
N LEU A 849 18.58 -8.30 22.30
CA LEU A 849 17.55 -8.15 23.36
C LEU A 849 18.00 -7.05 24.33
N ASN A 850 17.17 -6.03 24.47
CA ASN A 850 17.51 -4.80 25.21
C ASN A 850 16.65 -4.62 26.48
N SER A 851 15.90 -5.64 26.86
CA SER A 851 15.05 -5.60 28.06
C SER A 851 14.91 -6.99 28.67
N LYS A 852 14.24 -7.05 29.83
CA LYS A 852 13.90 -8.28 30.51
C LYS A 852 13.02 -9.17 29.65
N VAL A 853 13.37 -10.45 29.56
CA VAL A 853 12.54 -11.49 28.93
C VAL A 853 11.75 -12.19 30.01
N ARG A 854 10.43 -12.39 29.79
CA ARG A 854 9.51 -12.90 30.79
C ARG A 854 8.62 -14.00 30.25
N ILE A 855 8.20 -14.88 31.14
CA ILE A 855 7.06 -15.77 30.91
C ILE A 855 5.90 -15.27 31.75
N ILE A 856 4.86 -14.83 31.08
CA ILE A 856 3.64 -14.30 31.71
C ILE A 856 2.56 -15.37 31.59
N SER A 857 1.99 -15.77 32.73
CA SER A 857 0.93 -16.80 32.77
C SER A 857 -0.41 -16.16 33.07
N PHE A 858 -1.37 -16.34 32.18
CA PHE A 858 -2.74 -15.86 32.30
C PHE A 858 -3.70 -17.01 32.47
N VAL A 859 -4.71 -16.82 33.31
CA VAL A 859 -5.89 -17.70 33.32
C VAL A 859 -6.58 -17.56 31.94
N VAL A 860 -6.93 -18.69 31.35
CA VAL A 860 -7.76 -18.68 30.15
C VAL A 860 -9.21 -18.47 30.55
N GLU A 861 -9.83 -17.39 30.07
CA GLU A 861 -11.23 -17.09 30.27
C GLU A 861 -12.14 -17.63 29.18
#